data_5ca5b35269c11763ec209f8270203068
#
_entry.id   5ca5b35269c11763ec209f8270203068
#
_cell.length_a   1.000
_cell.length_b   1.000
_cell.length_c   1.000
_cell.angle_alpha   90.00
_cell.angle_beta   90.00
_cell.angle_gamma   90.00
#
_symmetry.space_group_name_H-M   'P 1'
#
loop_
_entity.id
_entity.type
_entity.pdbx_description
1 polymer ?
#
loop_
_entity_poly.entity_id
_entity_poly.type
_entity_poly.pdbx_seq_one_letter_code
_entity_poly.pdbx_strand_id
1 'polypeptide(L)'
;MAGITTLDIENTTAKTETGKLLLDPFTPDNKLVLVCTKQDDGTESSFWFHHTEMETNDTSEAKRLLQEQLDQTTVLVCHNAQHELIWLWDTGFEYTGPIFDTMLVEYLFQRGQKSPLSLEAVAERWELDNQKMGTLKEQLRKGLSVDQIDKDELEKYCLADVRATQELARGLRKKMFSTEYSSLQNIIELTNTLCVLLATIYYRGFSVDKDALRQVKDEFQKERQGLLMSLEKQVYDLVGDTPINLASPEQLSSIVYSRKPHDKSTWVGNFSKYMKKVDFDLAVKNNSSVVYKTTAISCQDCQGKGYNLYVKKDGTVGKAKRICHTCNHTGIVYIPQKKIAGLKFSAPSANWVANHGFSTNKLSLELLESVARRREMSYAEEFLHNIRRLSALDTYLSSFVEGIETYTKPDQKLHVRLAQHRTTTGRLASDSPNLQNMPRGNTFPIKKVFRSRWPSGKIIEADFAQLEFRAAAFLGNDTLAKNEIETGFDVHSYTAEVITNAGQKTTRQEAKAHTFAPLFGATGYGRTQAEASYYKQFTSKYEGIASWHKDLADEVMATGKVTTPTGRQFAFPDAKRRPQGGITHFTAVKNYPVQSLSTDIVQLTLLLVENNMRKAYLQSVIVNSVHDSIVIDTYPEEEERVKETINNAEQQLREVFLQKFEVDFDVPLVLDFKSGINWMNVV
;
A
#
# COMPACT_ATOMS: atom_id res chain seq x y z
N MET A 1 7.00 -42.32 4.98
CA MET A 1 7.53 -40.99 4.63
C MET A 1 6.39 -40.01 4.74
N ALA A 2 6.62 -38.88 5.36
CA ALA A 2 5.57 -37.90 5.61
C ALA A 2 4.96 -37.42 4.27
N GLY A 3 3.64 -37.50 4.14
CA GLY A 3 2.94 -37.18 2.91
C GLY A 3 3.01 -35.68 2.55
N ILE A 4 3.84 -35.32 1.58
CA ILE A 4 3.81 -33.96 1.01
C ILE A 4 2.81 -33.98 -0.13
N THR A 5 1.84 -33.07 -0.10
CA THR A 5 0.87 -32.88 -1.17
C THR A 5 1.06 -31.49 -1.77
N THR A 6 1.27 -31.42 -3.07
CA THR A 6 1.22 -30.16 -3.84
C THR A 6 -0.19 -29.98 -4.38
N LEU A 7 -0.74 -28.78 -4.25
CA LEU A 7 -2.13 -28.47 -4.58
C LEU A 7 -2.22 -27.14 -5.34
N ASP A 8 -3.12 -27.09 -6.31
CA ASP A 8 -3.54 -25.89 -7.03
C ASP A 8 -5.05 -25.90 -7.26
N ILE A 9 -5.66 -24.72 -7.34
CA ILE A 9 -7.11 -24.52 -7.41
C ILE A 9 -7.49 -23.66 -8.61
N GLU A 10 -8.53 -24.09 -9.33
CA GLU A 10 -9.20 -23.28 -10.32
C GLU A 10 -10.61 -22.87 -9.84
N ASN A 11 -10.93 -21.59 -9.96
CA ASN A 11 -12.21 -21.04 -9.53
C ASN A 11 -12.78 -20.02 -10.52
N THR A 12 -14.08 -19.84 -10.53
CA THR A 12 -14.72 -18.75 -11.28
C THR A 12 -14.43 -17.40 -10.61
N THR A 13 -14.45 -16.33 -11.40
CA THR A 13 -14.14 -14.99 -10.93
C THR A 13 -15.20 -13.99 -11.38
N ALA A 14 -15.87 -13.35 -10.45
CA ALA A 14 -16.72 -12.20 -10.73
C ALA A 14 -15.88 -10.92 -10.93
N LYS A 15 -16.51 -9.88 -11.43
CA LYS A 15 -15.88 -8.57 -11.64
C LYS A 15 -16.68 -7.47 -10.96
N THR A 16 -15.98 -6.46 -10.43
CA THR A 16 -16.62 -5.21 -10.02
C THR A 16 -17.17 -4.46 -11.25
N GLU A 17 -18.00 -3.46 -11.04
CA GLU A 17 -18.48 -2.56 -12.12
C GLU A 17 -17.33 -1.91 -12.90
N THR A 18 -16.20 -1.70 -12.25
CA THR A 18 -14.98 -1.15 -12.88
C THR A 18 -14.12 -2.22 -13.56
N GLY A 19 -14.55 -3.48 -13.59
CA GLY A 19 -13.87 -4.59 -14.26
C GLY A 19 -12.74 -5.25 -13.44
N LYS A 20 -12.56 -4.90 -12.16
CA LYS A 20 -11.58 -5.54 -11.28
C LYS A 20 -12.06 -6.94 -10.88
N LEU A 21 -11.17 -7.93 -10.95
CA LEU A 21 -11.47 -9.31 -10.57
C LEU A 21 -11.67 -9.45 -9.05
N LEU A 22 -12.71 -10.20 -8.68
CA LEU A 22 -13.01 -10.63 -7.31
C LEU A 22 -12.69 -12.13 -7.25
N LEU A 23 -11.61 -12.49 -6.58
CA LEU A 23 -11.04 -13.85 -6.59
C LEU A 23 -11.44 -14.68 -5.36
N ASP A 24 -12.23 -14.11 -4.47
CA ASP A 24 -12.57 -14.71 -3.18
C ASP A 24 -13.85 -15.56 -3.26
N PRO A 25 -14.00 -16.58 -2.39
CA PRO A 25 -15.20 -17.41 -2.34
C PRO A 25 -16.43 -16.70 -1.74
N PHE A 26 -16.25 -15.58 -1.02
CA PHE A 26 -17.33 -14.83 -0.37
C PHE A 26 -18.15 -13.99 -1.36
N THR A 27 -17.70 -13.90 -2.61
CA THR A 27 -18.44 -13.29 -3.72
C THR A 27 -19.49 -14.30 -4.23
N PRO A 28 -20.80 -13.95 -4.23
CA PRO A 28 -21.89 -14.94 -4.40
C PRO A 28 -21.83 -15.81 -5.64
N ASP A 29 -21.29 -15.28 -6.74
CA ASP A 29 -21.25 -15.99 -8.03
C ASP A 29 -19.94 -16.76 -8.24
N ASN A 30 -18.99 -16.64 -7.34
CA ASN A 30 -17.73 -17.38 -7.42
C ASN A 30 -17.91 -18.81 -6.92
N LYS A 31 -17.31 -19.76 -7.62
CA LYS A 31 -17.38 -21.18 -7.33
C LYS A 31 -16.02 -21.84 -7.48
N LEU A 32 -15.73 -22.79 -6.60
CA LEU A 32 -14.63 -23.72 -6.79
C LEU A 32 -14.95 -24.62 -8.00
N VAL A 33 -14.06 -24.69 -8.96
CA VAL A 33 -14.24 -25.48 -10.19
C VAL A 33 -13.48 -26.79 -10.09
N LEU A 34 -12.17 -26.72 -9.89
CA LEU A 34 -11.28 -27.85 -9.92
C LEU A 34 -10.21 -27.71 -8.83
N VAL A 35 -9.85 -28.81 -8.18
CA VAL A 35 -8.65 -28.93 -7.35
C VAL A 35 -7.79 -30.04 -7.92
N CYS A 36 -6.55 -29.72 -8.27
CA CYS A 36 -5.56 -30.72 -8.66
C CYS A 36 -4.52 -30.90 -7.58
N THR A 37 -4.09 -32.13 -7.38
CA THR A 37 -3.06 -32.48 -6.39
C THR A 37 -2.01 -33.41 -6.98
N LYS A 38 -0.81 -33.34 -6.40
CA LYS A 38 0.27 -34.27 -6.67
C LYS A 38 1.00 -34.63 -5.38
N GLN A 39 1.09 -35.91 -5.11
CA GLN A 39 1.80 -36.46 -3.94
C GLN A 39 3.29 -36.70 -4.25
N ASP A 40 4.09 -36.89 -3.20
CA ASP A 40 5.53 -37.14 -3.35
C ASP A 40 5.85 -38.48 -4.06
N ASP A 41 4.94 -39.44 -4.00
CA ASP A 41 5.04 -40.72 -4.72
C ASP A 41 4.77 -40.61 -6.22
N GLY A 42 4.34 -39.41 -6.67
CA GLY A 42 4.02 -39.10 -8.06
C GLY A 42 2.53 -39.24 -8.40
N THR A 43 1.69 -39.69 -7.46
CA THR A 43 0.24 -39.83 -7.69
C THR A 43 -0.37 -38.46 -7.93
N GLU A 44 -1.07 -38.30 -9.05
CA GLU A 44 -1.83 -37.12 -9.44
C GLU A 44 -3.32 -37.38 -9.32
N SER A 45 -4.08 -36.40 -8.83
CA SER A 45 -5.54 -36.50 -8.69
C SER A 45 -6.21 -35.17 -9.04
N SER A 46 -7.40 -35.26 -9.61
CA SER A 46 -8.22 -34.11 -9.99
C SER A 46 -9.61 -34.26 -9.38
N PHE A 47 -10.06 -33.22 -8.66
CA PHE A 47 -11.32 -33.19 -7.94
C PHE A 47 -12.20 -32.06 -8.48
N TRP A 48 -13.31 -32.43 -9.12
CA TRP A 48 -14.23 -31.50 -9.73
C TRP A 48 -15.37 -31.11 -8.80
N PHE A 49 -15.67 -29.82 -8.70
CA PHE A 49 -16.71 -29.26 -7.83
C PHE A 49 -17.78 -28.49 -8.61
N HIS A 50 -17.42 -27.84 -9.70
CA HIS A 50 -18.33 -27.13 -10.58
C HIS A 50 -17.77 -27.05 -11.98
N HIS A 51 -18.57 -27.41 -12.99
CA HIS A 51 -18.21 -27.22 -14.39
C HIS A 51 -19.47 -27.41 -15.27
N THR A 52 -19.56 -26.69 -16.39
CA THR A 52 -20.73 -26.77 -17.29
C THR A 52 -20.93 -28.15 -17.95
N GLU A 53 -19.86 -28.93 -18.07
CA GLU A 53 -19.87 -30.28 -18.66
C GLU A 53 -20.07 -31.40 -17.61
N MET A 54 -20.29 -31.07 -16.34
CA MET A 54 -20.57 -32.09 -15.33
C MET A 54 -21.98 -32.63 -15.48
N GLU A 55 -22.11 -33.96 -15.50
CA GLU A 55 -23.41 -34.67 -15.59
C GLU A 55 -24.20 -34.59 -14.27
N THR A 56 -23.52 -34.38 -13.14
CA THR A 56 -24.13 -34.29 -11.81
C THR A 56 -23.49 -33.16 -10.98
N ASN A 57 -24.30 -32.57 -10.13
CA ASN A 57 -23.83 -31.62 -9.12
C ASN A 57 -23.43 -32.29 -7.77
N ASP A 58 -23.49 -33.63 -7.71
CA ASP A 58 -23.06 -34.36 -6.53
C ASP A 58 -21.52 -34.44 -6.45
N THR A 59 -20.97 -33.69 -5.54
CA THR A 59 -19.52 -33.59 -5.29
C THR A 59 -19.09 -34.33 -4.03
N SER A 60 -19.98 -35.14 -3.44
CA SER A 60 -19.74 -35.81 -2.14
C SER A 60 -18.52 -36.71 -2.16
N GLU A 61 -18.34 -37.48 -3.24
CA GLU A 61 -17.19 -38.38 -3.38
C GLU A 61 -15.88 -37.58 -3.58
N ALA A 62 -15.87 -36.53 -4.40
CA ALA A 62 -14.72 -35.67 -4.58
C ALA A 62 -14.31 -35.00 -3.24
N LYS A 63 -15.31 -34.52 -2.46
CA LYS A 63 -15.06 -33.97 -1.12
C LYS A 63 -14.45 -34.98 -0.18
N ARG A 64 -15.02 -36.19 -0.12
CA ARG A 64 -14.51 -37.25 0.76
C ARG A 64 -13.06 -37.61 0.42
N LEU A 65 -12.78 -37.86 -0.85
CA LEU A 65 -11.44 -38.28 -1.30
C LEU A 65 -10.38 -37.18 -1.09
N LEU A 66 -10.72 -35.92 -1.39
CA LEU A 66 -9.79 -34.80 -1.17
C LEU A 66 -9.54 -34.60 0.34
N GLN A 67 -10.58 -34.71 1.19
CA GLN A 67 -10.39 -34.59 2.64
C GLN A 67 -9.49 -35.72 3.19
N GLU A 68 -9.71 -36.96 2.76
CA GLU A 68 -8.86 -38.10 3.13
C GLU A 68 -7.39 -37.88 2.73
N GLN A 69 -7.14 -37.23 1.60
CA GLN A 69 -5.80 -36.88 1.17
C GLN A 69 -5.20 -35.74 2.01
N LEU A 70 -6.00 -34.72 2.34
CA LEU A 70 -5.59 -33.62 3.21
C LEU A 70 -5.26 -34.10 4.64
N ASP A 71 -6.04 -35.05 5.17
CA ASP A 71 -5.82 -35.65 6.51
C ASP A 71 -4.49 -36.41 6.59
N GLN A 72 -4.03 -36.96 5.47
CA GLN A 72 -2.74 -37.66 5.37
C GLN A 72 -1.58 -36.71 5.04
N THR A 73 -1.87 -35.46 4.72
CA THR A 73 -0.88 -34.47 4.30
C THR A 73 -0.18 -33.86 5.50
N THR A 74 1.14 -34.02 5.58
CA THR A 74 1.96 -33.42 6.63
C THR A 74 2.47 -32.04 6.27
N VAL A 75 2.66 -31.75 4.98
CA VAL A 75 3.00 -30.41 4.47
C VAL A 75 2.26 -30.18 3.16
N LEU A 76 1.46 -29.14 3.11
CA LEU A 76 0.78 -28.70 1.90
C LEU A 76 1.67 -27.69 1.13
N VAL A 77 1.96 -27.99 -0.13
CA VAL A 77 2.76 -27.15 -1.01
C VAL A 77 1.84 -26.44 -2.00
N CYS A 78 1.91 -25.10 -2.04
CA CYS A 78 1.13 -24.28 -2.94
C CYS A 78 1.98 -23.15 -3.53
N HIS A 79 1.45 -22.46 -4.54
CA HIS A 79 1.99 -21.20 -5.04
C HIS A 79 0.99 -20.07 -4.80
N ASN A 80 1.05 -19.39 -3.64
CA ASN A 80 0.11 -18.45 -3.03
C ASN A 80 -0.93 -19.13 -2.12
N ALA A 81 -0.43 -19.95 -1.18
CA ALA A 81 -1.21 -20.81 -0.28
C ALA A 81 -2.37 -20.10 0.46
N GLN A 82 -2.30 -18.79 0.65
CA GLN A 82 -3.40 -18.01 1.23
C GLN A 82 -4.69 -18.12 0.38
N HIS A 83 -4.57 -18.20 -0.94
CA HIS A 83 -5.70 -18.35 -1.84
C HIS A 83 -6.32 -19.75 -1.72
N GLU A 84 -5.49 -20.78 -1.80
CA GLU A 84 -5.94 -22.19 -1.73
C GLU A 84 -6.60 -22.50 -0.39
N LEU A 85 -6.00 -22.07 0.72
CA LEU A 85 -6.56 -22.30 2.06
C LEU A 85 -7.96 -21.71 2.22
N ILE A 86 -8.17 -20.49 1.74
CA ILE A 86 -9.48 -19.81 1.85
C ILE A 86 -10.55 -20.55 1.07
N TRP A 87 -10.25 -20.99 -0.14
CA TRP A 87 -11.18 -21.76 -0.96
C TRP A 87 -11.47 -23.15 -0.38
N LEU A 88 -10.45 -23.83 0.14
CA LEU A 88 -10.64 -25.11 0.83
C LEU A 88 -11.58 -24.95 2.03
N TRP A 89 -11.32 -23.98 2.91
CA TRP A 89 -12.15 -23.76 4.10
C TRP A 89 -13.57 -23.36 3.76
N ASP A 90 -13.79 -22.51 2.76
CA ASP A 90 -15.13 -22.09 2.33
C ASP A 90 -15.93 -23.26 1.72
N THR A 91 -15.26 -24.18 1.03
CA THR A 91 -15.88 -25.38 0.47
C THR A 91 -16.15 -26.44 1.55
N GLY A 92 -15.66 -26.25 2.78
CA GLY A 92 -15.88 -27.11 3.94
C GLY A 92 -14.78 -28.13 4.20
N PHE A 93 -13.60 -27.97 3.59
CA PHE A 93 -12.42 -28.77 3.90
C PHE A 93 -11.75 -28.29 5.17
N GLU A 94 -11.17 -29.25 5.91
CA GLU A 94 -10.39 -28.98 7.11
C GLU A 94 -8.90 -29.24 6.81
N TYR A 95 -8.09 -28.18 6.86
CA TYR A 95 -6.64 -28.27 6.84
C TYR A 95 -6.04 -27.15 7.68
N THR A 96 -5.29 -27.51 8.70
CA THR A 96 -4.57 -26.61 9.62
C THR A 96 -3.09 -26.96 9.77
N GLY A 97 -2.62 -27.85 8.93
CA GLY A 97 -1.23 -28.34 8.93
C GLY A 97 -0.23 -27.30 8.39
N PRO A 98 1.06 -27.64 8.46
CA PRO A 98 2.13 -26.84 7.90
C PRO A 98 1.97 -26.65 6.38
N ILE A 99 2.36 -25.46 5.89
CA ILE A 99 2.41 -25.17 4.46
C ILE A 99 3.85 -24.87 4.01
N PHE A 100 4.09 -25.00 2.72
CA PHE A 100 5.25 -24.47 2.02
C PHE A 100 4.80 -23.68 0.81
N ASP A 101 4.75 -22.37 0.94
CA ASP A 101 4.33 -21.46 -0.13
C ASP A 101 5.54 -21.07 -0.99
N THR A 102 5.58 -21.61 -2.21
CA THR A 102 6.68 -21.39 -3.14
C THR A 102 6.82 -19.94 -3.58
N MET A 103 5.71 -19.18 -3.67
CA MET A 103 5.73 -17.75 -3.98
C MET A 103 6.40 -16.94 -2.86
N LEU A 104 6.07 -17.23 -1.60
CA LEU A 104 6.64 -16.53 -0.45
C LEU A 104 8.12 -16.86 -0.25
N VAL A 105 8.52 -18.11 -0.48
CA VAL A 105 9.93 -18.51 -0.41
C VAL A 105 10.73 -17.84 -1.53
N GLU A 106 10.22 -17.83 -2.76
CA GLU A 106 10.84 -17.13 -3.88
C GLU A 106 10.99 -15.63 -3.61
N TYR A 107 9.96 -14.99 -3.03
CA TYR A 107 10.05 -13.60 -2.59
C TYR A 107 11.21 -13.34 -1.63
N LEU A 108 11.43 -14.22 -0.66
CA LEU A 108 12.58 -14.11 0.26
C LEU A 108 13.92 -14.31 -0.46
N PHE A 109 13.97 -15.24 -1.44
CA PHE A 109 15.17 -15.50 -2.25
C PHE A 109 15.53 -14.33 -3.18
N GLN A 110 14.56 -13.49 -3.54
CA GLN A 110 14.83 -12.25 -4.28
C GLN A 110 15.60 -11.22 -3.46
N ARG A 111 15.70 -11.36 -2.15
CA ARG A 111 16.49 -10.48 -1.27
C ARG A 111 16.21 -8.99 -1.48
N GLY A 112 14.92 -8.63 -1.57
CA GLY A 112 14.47 -7.25 -1.78
C GLY A 112 14.50 -6.77 -3.24
N GLN A 113 14.94 -7.59 -4.19
CA GLN A 113 14.80 -7.31 -5.62
C GLN A 113 13.34 -7.59 -6.03
N LYS A 114 12.77 -6.74 -6.88
CA LYS A 114 11.37 -6.85 -7.30
C LYS A 114 11.29 -7.53 -8.67
N SER A 115 11.18 -8.84 -8.68
CA SER A 115 10.84 -9.62 -9.88
C SER A 115 9.41 -10.15 -9.77
N PRO A 116 8.71 -10.38 -10.88
CA PRO A 116 7.36 -10.96 -10.86
C PRO A 116 7.33 -12.31 -10.14
N LEU A 117 6.28 -12.54 -9.34
CA LEU A 117 6.13 -13.73 -8.50
C LEU A 117 5.02 -14.67 -9.00
N SER A 118 4.39 -14.41 -10.15
CA SER A 118 3.47 -15.39 -10.74
C SER A 118 4.19 -16.70 -11.04
N LEU A 119 3.51 -17.84 -10.91
CA LEU A 119 4.10 -19.16 -11.15
C LEU A 119 4.79 -19.23 -12.53
N GLU A 120 4.16 -18.68 -13.56
CA GLU A 120 4.74 -18.61 -14.91
C GLU A 120 6.10 -17.87 -14.93
N ALA A 121 6.18 -16.70 -14.29
CA ALA A 121 7.42 -15.91 -14.27
C ALA A 121 8.51 -16.55 -13.41
N VAL A 122 8.12 -17.24 -12.35
CA VAL A 122 9.04 -17.98 -11.48
C VAL A 122 9.54 -19.24 -12.19
N ALA A 123 8.66 -20.00 -12.81
CA ALA A 123 9.02 -21.19 -13.58
C ALA A 123 9.99 -20.86 -14.73
N GLU A 124 9.77 -19.73 -15.43
CA GLU A 124 10.70 -19.25 -16.46
C GLU A 124 12.10 -18.94 -15.88
N ARG A 125 12.18 -18.28 -14.72
CA ARG A 125 13.47 -18.02 -14.04
C ARG A 125 14.21 -19.26 -13.56
N TRP A 126 13.44 -20.28 -13.19
CA TRP A 126 13.96 -21.56 -12.71
C TRP A 126 14.17 -22.57 -13.83
N GLU A 127 13.90 -22.19 -15.09
CA GLU A 127 14.00 -23.05 -16.28
C GLU A 127 13.20 -24.36 -16.13
N LEU A 128 12.03 -24.28 -15.46
CA LEU A 128 11.15 -25.42 -15.28
C LEU A 128 10.33 -25.66 -16.55
N ASP A 129 10.03 -26.94 -16.82
CA ASP A 129 9.15 -27.31 -17.93
C ASP A 129 7.70 -26.92 -17.61
N ASN A 130 7.37 -25.68 -17.90
CA ASN A 130 6.01 -25.16 -17.81
C ASN A 130 5.47 -24.99 -19.22
N GLN A 131 4.77 -26.01 -19.72
CA GLN A 131 4.14 -25.94 -21.03
C GLN A 131 3.08 -24.82 -21.02
N LYS A 132 3.46 -23.66 -21.54
CA LYS A 132 2.59 -22.49 -21.66
C LYS A 132 1.36 -22.87 -22.49
N MET A 133 0.26 -23.16 -21.84
CA MET A 133 -1.03 -23.27 -22.53
C MET A 133 -1.57 -21.84 -22.79
N GLY A 134 -1.02 -21.19 -23.82
CA GLY A 134 -1.49 -19.86 -24.27
C GLY A 134 -2.99 -19.82 -24.60
N THR A 135 -3.58 -20.97 -24.87
CA THR A 135 -5.01 -21.17 -25.16
C THR A 135 -5.90 -20.77 -23.99
N LEU A 136 -5.59 -21.14 -22.75
CA LEU A 136 -6.41 -20.81 -21.58
C LEU A 136 -6.51 -19.29 -21.35
N LYS A 137 -5.36 -18.59 -21.34
CA LYS A 137 -5.34 -17.12 -21.21
C LYS A 137 -6.08 -16.42 -22.34
N GLU A 138 -6.02 -16.98 -23.54
CA GLU A 138 -6.75 -16.45 -24.69
C GLU A 138 -8.26 -16.62 -24.54
N GLN A 139 -8.72 -17.78 -24.04
CA GLN A 139 -10.13 -18.06 -23.79
C GLN A 139 -10.69 -17.15 -22.69
N LEU A 140 -9.96 -16.96 -21.57
CA LEU A 140 -10.33 -16.03 -20.52
C LEU A 140 -10.38 -14.57 -21.01
N ARG A 141 -9.46 -14.17 -21.90
CA ARG A 141 -9.49 -12.84 -22.54
C ARG A 141 -10.68 -12.65 -23.48
N LYS A 142 -11.16 -13.74 -24.11
CA LYS A 142 -12.38 -13.74 -24.92
C LYS A 142 -13.67 -13.69 -24.09
N GLY A 143 -13.55 -13.73 -22.75
CA GLY A 143 -14.65 -13.59 -21.80
C GLY A 143 -15.30 -14.89 -21.36
N LEU A 144 -14.71 -16.04 -21.66
CA LEU A 144 -15.14 -17.33 -21.10
C LEU A 144 -14.84 -17.34 -19.59
N SER A 145 -15.75 -17.93 -18.82
CA SER A 145 -15.50 -18.25 -17.41
C SER A 145 -14.71 -19.56 -17.29
N VAL A 146 -14.00 -19.75 -16.20
CA VAL A 146 -13.16 -20.95 -15.95
C VAL A 146 -13.98 -22.23 -16.06
N ASP A 147 -15.20 -22.24 -15.56
CA ASP A 147 -16.13 -23.36 -15.60
C ASP A 147 -16.75 -23.65 -16.99
N GLN A 148 -16.41 -22.85 -18.00
CA GLN A 148 -16.85 -22.98 -19.40
C GLN A 148 -15.71 -23.39 -20.34
N ILE A 149 -14.49 -23.50 -19.83
CA ILE A 149 -13.33 -23.96 -20.61
C ILE A 149 -13.40 -25.46 -20.73
N ASP A 150 -13.00 -26.00 -21.91
CA ASP A 150 -12.95 -27.44 -22.10
C ASP A 150 -12.33 -28.17 -20.91
N LYS A 151 -13.06 -29.21 -20.44
CA LYS A 151 -12.72 -29.88 -19.18
C LYS A 151 -11.33 -30.53 -19.21
N ASP A 152 -10.97 -31.16 -20.31
CA ASP A 152 -9.66 -31.82 -20.46
C ASP A 152 -8.53 -30.78 -20.58
N GLU A 153 -8.79 -29.64 -21.21
CA GLU A 153 -7.82 -28.55 -21.28
C GLU A 153 -7.57 -27.92 -19.91
N LEU A 154 -8.64 -27.66 -19.12
CA LEU A 154 -8.53 -27.08 -17.79
C LEU A 154 -7.80 -28.02 -16.82
N GLU A 155 -8.10 -29.31 -16.85
CA GLU A 155 -7.42 -30.32 -16.03
C GLU A 155 -5.93 -30.40 -16.35
N LYS A 156 -5.57 -30.48 -17.63
CA LYS A 156 -4.17 -30.49 -18.07
C LYS A 156 -3.42 -29.24 -17.61
N TYR A 157 -4.08 -28.08 -17.66
CA TYR A 157 -3.51 -26.82 -17.20
C TYR A 157 -3.25 -26.86 -15.69
N CYS A 158 -4.26 -27.17 -14.88
CA CYS A 158 -4.14 -27.23 -13.42
C CYS A 158 -3.08 -28.27 -12.97
N LEU A 159 -3.04 -29.45 -13.58
CA LEU A 159 -2.01 -30.46 -13.33
C LEU A 159 -0.59 -29.98 -13.73
N ALA A 160 -0.47 -29.18 -14.78
CA ALA A 160 0.81 -28.61 -15.17
C ALA A 160 1.32 -27.60 -14.12
N ASP A 161 0.42 -26.75 -13.57
CA ASP A 161 0.75 -25.82 -12.52
C ASP A 161 1.13 -26.54 -11.21
N VAL A 162 0.44 -27.63 -10.85
CA VAL A 162 0.82 -28.50 -9.72
C VAL A 162 2.21 -29.12 -9.90
N ARG A 163 2.52 -29.62 -11.10
CA ARG A 163 3.85 -30.20 -11.41
C ARG A 163 4.96 -29.15 -11.30
N ALA A 164 4.76 -27.97 -11.88
CA ALA A 164 5.69 -26.86 -11.84
C ALA A 164 5.91 -26.39 -10.37
N THR A 165 4.84 -26.29 -9.58
CA THR A 165 4.90 -25.91 -8.16
C THR A 165 5.68 -26.94 -7.33
N GLN A 166 5.48 -28.23 -7.58
CA GLN A 166 6.23 -29.30 -6.89
C GLN A 166 7.72 -29.27 -7.23
N GLU A 167 8.05 -29.11 -8.51
CA GLU A 167 9.44 -29.04 -8.95
C GLU A 167 10.14 -27.79 -8.39
N LEU A 168 9.46 -26.64 -8.44
CA LEU A 168 9.92 -25.39 -7.81
C LEU A 168 10.17 -25.60 -6.30
N ALA A 169 9.23 -26.22 -5.58
CA ALA A 169 9.38 -26.48 -4.15
C ALA A 169 10.61 -27.36 -3.84
N ARG A 170 10.89 -28.36 -4.66
CA ARG A 170 12.09 -29.19 -4.53
C ARG A 170 13.38 -28.37 -4.76
N GLY A 171 13.39 -27.53 -5.78
CA GLY A 171 14.48 -26.62 -6.08
C GLY A 171 14.74 -25.61 -4.97
N LEU A 172 13.68 -24.94 -4.48
CA LEU A 172 13.73 -23.97 -3.39
C LEU A 172 14.24 -24.62 -2.09
N ARG A 173 13.70 -25.80 -1.71
CA ARG A 173 14.17 -26.56 -0.54
C ARG A 173 15.65 -26.93 -0.62
N LYS A 174 16.12 -27.38 -1.77
CA LYS A 174 17.54 -27.66 -1.98
C LYS A 174 18.39 -26.40 -1.83
N LYS A 175 17.96 -25.30 -2.41
CA LYS A 175 18.70 -24.03 -2.41
C LYS A 175 18.74 -23.38 -1.03
N MET A 176 17.68 -23.49 -0.20
CA MET A 176 17.64 -22.91 1.15
C MET A 176 18.71 -23.48 2.10
N PHE A 177 19.27 -24.67 1.84
CA PHE A 177 20.36 -25.24 2.61
C PHE A 177 21.74 -24.87 2.07
N SER A 178 21.83 -24.12 0.97
CA SER A 178 23.10 -23.59 0.47
C SER A 178 23.64 -22.49 1.37
N THR A 179 24.96 -22.28 1.36
CA THR A 179 25.63 -21.22 2.16
C THR A 179 25.05 -19.84 1.91
N GLU A 180 24.59 -19.59 0.67
CA GLU A 180 24.04 -18.30 0.25
C GLU A 180 22.68 -17.97 0.93
N TYR A 181 21.84 -18.99 1.16
CA TYR A 181 20.45 -18.83 1.62
C TYR A 181 20.16 -19.47 2.98
N SER A 182 21.15 -20.10 3.62
CA SER A 182 20.93 -20.80 4.90
C SER A 182 20.42 -19.89 6.02
N SER A 183 20.79 -18.61 6.03
CA SER A 183 20.26 -17.64 7.00
C SER A 183 18.75 -17.42 6.90
N LEU A 184 18.14 -17.72 5.73
CA LEU A 184 16.71 -17.51 5.50
C LEU A 184 15.81 -18.60 6.13
N GLN A 185 16.35 -19.71 6.62
CA GLN A 185 15.54 -20.86 7.05
C GLN A 185 14.50 -20.49 8.12
N ASN A 186 14.92 -19.81 9.19
CA ASN A 186 14.02 -19.41 10.26
C ASN A 186 12.97 -18.39 9.83
N ILE A 187 13.32 -17.46 8.91
CA ILE A 187 12.37 -16.48 8.39
C ILE A 187 11.40 -17.11 7.37
N ILE A 188 11.83 -18.13 6.61
CA ILE A 188 10.96 -18.92 5.73
C ILE A 188 9.90 -19.64 6.57
N GLU A 189 10.30 -20.28 7.67
CA GLU A 189 9.38 -20.95 8.60
C GLU A 189 8.38 -19.94 9.20
N LEU A 190 8.85 -18.80 9.72
CA LEU A 190 7.98 -17.74 10.24
C LEU A 190 6.98 -17.27 9.17
N THR A 191 7.46 -17.05 7.95
CA THR A 191 6.63 -16.54 6.83
C THR A 191 5.53 -17.52 6.45
N ASN A 192 5.85 -18.84 6.35
CA ASN A 192 4.86 -19.87 6.05
C ASN A 192 3.85 -20.07 7.19
N THR A 193 4.30 -20.08 8.44
CA THR A 193 3.40 -20.17 9.59
C THR A 193 2.46 -18.99 9.66
N LEU A 194 2.98 -17.78 9.43
CA LEU A 194 2.17 -16.56 9.40
C LEU A 194 1.16 -16.57 8.24
N CYS A 195 1.49 -17.15 7.09
CA CYS A 195 0.58 -17.23 5.94
C CYS A 195 -0.75 -17.91 6.32
N VAL A 196 -0.70 -18.99 7.11
CA VAL A 196 -1.91 -19.67 7.61
C VAL A 196 -2.73 -18.74 8.52
N LEU A 197 -2.08 -17.99 9.42
CA LEU A 197 -2.78 -17.01 10.26
C LEU A 197 -3.39 -15.88 9.43
N LEU A 198 -2.68 -15.38 8.43
CA LEU A 198 -3.20 -14.31 7.55
C LEU A 198 -4.37 -14.80 6.70
N ALA A 199 -4.35 -16.05 6.22
CA ALA A 199 -5.51 -16.70 5.60
C ALA A 199 -6.69 -16.79 6.57
N THR A 200 -6.43 -17.14 7.83
CA THR A 200 -7.45 -17.21 8.90
C THR A 200 -8.05 -15.82 9.18
N ILE A 201 -7.23 -14.78 9.29
CA ILE A 201 -7.69 -13.39 9.46
C ILE A 201 -8.58 -12.96 8.28
N TYR A 202 -8.14 -13.26 7.05
CA TYR A 202 -8.94 -13.01 5.85
C TYR A 202 -10.28 -13.73 5.89
N TYR A 203 -10.28 -15.03 6.22
CA TYR A 203 -11.51 -15.85 6.30
C TYR A 203 -12.49 -15.36 7.38
N ARG A 204 -11.98 -14.93 8.53
CA ARG A 204 -12.79 -14.36 9.63
C ARG A 204 -13.48 -13.05 9.24
N GLY A 205 -12.81 -12.21 8.46
CA GLY A 205 -13.27 -10.88 8.08
C GLY A 205 -13.41 -9.90 9.24
N PHE A 206 -13.54 -8.63 8.94
CA PHE A 206 -13.77 -7.55 9.90
C PHE A 206 -15.17 -6.98 9.71
N SER A 207 -15.96 -6.95 10.76
CA SER A 207 -17.37 -6.51 10.73
C SER A 207 -17.49 -5.02 10.38
N VAL A 208 -18.38 -4.70 9.44
CA VAL A 208 -18.65 -3.34 8.95
C VAL A 208 -20.08 -2.95 9.27
N ASP A 209 -20.22 -1.85 10.00
CA ASP A 209 -21.49 -1.18 10.24
C ASP A 209 -21.90 -0.37 9.01
N LYS A 210 -22.83 -0.91 8.21
CA LYS A 210 -23.32 -0.28 6.98
C LYS A 210 -24.05 1.05 7.22
N ASP A 211 -24.70 1.22 8.35
CA ASP A 211 -25.40 2.46 8.68
C ASP A 211 -24.39 3.55 9.07
N ALA A 212 -23.37 3.22 9.84
CA ALA A 212 -22.25 4.12 10.11
C ALA A 212 -21.50 4.49 8.83
N LEU A 213 -21.30 3.54 7.90
CA LEU A 213 -20.66 3.81 6.60
C LEU A 213 -21.50 4.78 5.75
N ARG A 214 -22.82 4.57 5.70
CA ARG A 214 -23.75 5.47 5.01
C ARG A 214 -23.71 6.88 5.60
N GLN A 215 -23.74 7.00 6.92
CA GLN A 215 -23.64 8.31 7.60
C GLN A 215 -22.33 9.04 7.25
N VAL A 216 -21.20 8.34 7.26
CA VAL A 216 -19.89 8.90 6.85
C VAL A 216 -19.93 9.36 5.40
N LYS A 217 -20.49 8.55 4.50
CA LYS A 217 -20.62 8.86 3.08
C LYS A 217 -21.43 10.14 2.87
N ASP A 218 -22.60 10.21 3.46
CA ASP A 218 -23.53 11.35 3.32
C ASP A 218 -22.92 12.65 3.87
N GLU A 219 -22.28 12.59 5.04
CA GLU A 219 -21.62 13.73 5.67
C GLU A 219 -20.53 14.33 4.75
N PHE A 220 -19.64 13.48 4.26
CA PHE A 220 -18.51 13.93 3.46
C PHE A 220 -18.88 14.25 2.00
N GLN A 221 -19.89 13.61 1.44
CA GLN A 221 -20.45 14.02 0.16
C GLN A 221 -21.09 15.42 0.24
N LYS A 222 -21.79 15.74 1.32
CA LYS A 222 -22.35 17.06 1.57
C LYS A 222 -21.26 18.13 1.73
N GLU A 223 -20.20 17.81 2.50
CA GLU A 223 -19.03 18.71 2.63
C GLU A 223 -18.38 18.96 1.25
N ARG A 224 -18.15 17.88 0.50
CA ARG A 224 -17.58 17.96 -0.86
C ARG A 224 -18.39 18.86 -1.78
N GLN A 225 -19.72 18.72 -1.75
CA GLN A 225 -20.60 19.55 -2.57
C GLN A 225 -20.52 21.03 -2.17
N GLY A 226 -20.50 21.33 -0.87
CA GLY A 226 -20.30 22.70 -0.38
C GLY A 226 -18.97 23.32 -0.82
N LEU A 227 -17.88 22.53 -0.75
CA LEU A 227 -16.57 22.97 -1.22
C LEU A 227 -16.54 23.24 -2.73
N LEU A 228 -17.18 22.38 -3.54
CA LEU A 228 -17.27 22.58 -5.00
C LEU A 228 -18.00 23.88 -5.32
N MET A 229 -19.14 24.16 -4.68
CA MET A 229 -19.89 25.41 -4.88
C MET A 229 -19.05 26.64 -4.51
N SER A 230 -18.32 26.58 -3.38
CA SER A 230 -17.42 27.66 -2.97
C SER A 230 -16.28 27.87 -3.98
N LEU A 231 -15.67 26.78 -4.42
CA LEU A 231 -14.56 26.81 -5.37
C LEU A 231 -15.00 27.26 -6.76
N GLU A 232 -16.18 26.91 -7.24
CA GLU A 232 -16.73 27.40 -8.51
C GLU A 232 -16.84 28.94 -8.50
N LYS A 233 -17.35 29.53 -7.42
CA LYS A 233 -17.40 30.98 -7.23
C LYS A 233 -15.99 31.59 -7.21
N GLN A 234 -15.07 31.00 -6.44
CA GLN A 234 -13.70 31.49 -6.35
C GLN A 234 -12.95 31.37 -7.69
N VAL A 235 -13.17 30.30 -8.45
CA VAL A 235 -12.61 30.14 -9.81
C VAL A 235 -13.15 31.21 -10.75
N TYR A 236 -14.46 31.46 -10.74
CA TYR A 236 -15.05 32.52 -11.54
C TYR A 236 -14.44 33.89 -11.22
N ASP A 237 -14.29 34.20 -9.93
CA ASP A 237 -13.64 35.44 -9.49
C ASP A 237 -12.19 35.54 -9.94
N LEU A 238 -11.47 34.41 -10.02
CA LEU A 238 -10.04 34.36 -10.38
C LEU A 238 -9.80 34.38 -11.90
N VAL A 239 -10.59 33.66 -12.69
CA VAL A 239 -10.31 33.44 -14.12
C VAL A 239 -11.39 33.99 -15.07
N GLY A 240 -12.56 34.37 -14.55
CA GLY A 240 -13.73 34.75 -15.34
C GLY A 240 -14.48 33.53 -15.87
N ASP A 241 -15.06 33.64 -17.08
CA ASP A 241 -16.02 32.66 -17.60
C ASP A 241 -15.38 31.35 -18.14
N THR A 242 -14.05 31.25 -18.22
CA THR A 242 -13.41 30.03 -18.71
C THR A 242 -13.66 28.87 -17.75
N PRO A 243 -14.26 27.74 -18.20
CA PRO A 243 -14.44 26.57 -17.37
C PRO A 243 -13.08 25.98 -16.98
N ILE A 244 -12.94 25.65 -15.72
CA ILE A 244 -11.70 25.06 -15.14
C ILE A 244 -12.00 23.72 -14.51
N ASN A 245 -11.24 22.72 -14.90
CA ASN A 245 -11.20 21.45 -14.22
C ASN A 245 -10.13 21.50 -13.10
N LEU A 246 -10.56 21.62 -11.85
CA LEU A 246 -9.68 21.69 -10.68
C LEU A 246 -8.90 20.39 -10.43
N ALA A 247 -9.35 19.26 -10.97
CA ALA A 247 -8.62 18.00 -10.93
C ALA A 247 -7.46 17.95 -11.97
N SER A 248 -7.41 18.91 -12.92
CA SER A 248 -6.32 19.01 -13.88
C SER A 248 -5.13 19.78 -13.27
N PRO A 249 -3.96 19.14 -13.06
CA PRO A 249 -2.78 19.84 -12.54
C PRO A 249 -2.34 21.02 -13.39
N GLU A 250 -2.50 20.94 -14.73
CA GLU A 250 -2.19 22.03 -15.66
C GLU A 250 -3.09 23.25 -15.45
N GLN A 251 -4.40 23.01 -15.35
CA GLN A 251 -5.37 24.09 -15.19
C GLN A 251 -5.26 24.72 -13.80
N LEU A 252 -5.11 23.90 -12.75
CA LEU A 252 -4.87 24.40 -11.39
C LEU A 252 -3.57 25.20 -11.29
N SER A 253 -2.49 24.73 -11.96
CA SER A 253 -1.22 25.46 -12.04
C SER A 253 -1.42 26.86 -12.64
N SER A 254 -2.22 26.96 -13.71
CA SER A 254 -2.51 28.26 -14.36
C SER A 254 -3.20 29.22 -13.41
N ILE A 255 -4.09 28.75 -12.52
CA ILE A 255 -4.75 29.57 -11.51
C ILE A 255 -3.78 29.98 -10.40
N VAL A 256 -3.04 29.05 -9.87
CA VAL A 256 -2.14 29.29 -8.73
C VAL A 256 -1.03 30.28 -9.11
N TYR A 257 -0.37 30.07 -10.24
CA TYR A 257 0.80 30.86 -10.65
C TYR A 257 0.50 31.97 -11.64
N SER A 258 -0.74 32.06 -12.14
CA SER A 258 -1.18 33.04 -13.15
C SER A 258 -0.35 33.01 -14.44
N ARG A 259 0.28 31.89 -14.69
CA ARG A 259 1.16 31.66 -15.84
C ARG A 259 0.97 30.25 -16.39
N LYS A 260 1.02 30.16 -17.73
CA LYS A 260 1.03 28.90 -18.46
C LYS A 260 2.42 28.71 -19.08
N PRO A 261 3.18 27.68 -18.71
CA PRO A 261 4.44 27.35 -19.36
C PRO A 261 4.17 26.98 -20.83
N HIS A 262 5.06 27.42 -21.72
CA HIS A 262 5.07 26.95 -23.09
C HIS A 262 5.67 25.54 -23.14
N ASP A 263 5.43 24.81 -24.20
CA ASP A 263 5.72 23.42 -24.42
C ASP A 263 6.92 22.84 -23.64
N LYS A 264 6.64 21.80 -22.84
CA LYS A 264 7.62 21.18 -21.94
C LYS A 264 8.75 20.45 -22.67
N SER A 265 8.50 19.87 -23.84
CA SER A 265 9.53 19.11 -24.58
C SER A 265 10.66 20.03 -25.03
N THR A 266 10.30 21.22 -25.44
CA THR A 266 11.25 22.30 -25.78
C THR A 266 11.93 22.85 -24.52
N TRP A 267 11.23 22.85 -23.42
CA TRP A 267 11.67 23.39 -22.13
C TRP A 267 12.74 22.56 -21.45
N VAL A 268 12.47 21.26 -21.26
CA VAL A 268 13.38 20.33 -20.59
C VAL A 268 14.60 20.04 -21.47
N GLY A 269 14.41 19.88 -22.79
CA GLY A 269 15.49 19.62 -23.73
C GLY A 269 16.54 20.74 -23.80
N ASN A 270 16.10 21.99 -23.75
CA ASN A 270 16.97 23.15 -23.87
C ASN A 270 17.66 23.56 -22.56
N PHE A 271 17.09 23.19 -21.39
CA PHE A 271 17.55 23.74 -20.11
C PHE A 271 18.16 22.73 -19.13
N SER A 272 18.00 21.42 -19.33
CA SER A 272 18.38 20.43 -18.31
C SER A 272 19.90 20.14 -18.23
N LYS A 273 20.69 20.48 -19.24
CA LYS A 273 22.10 20.03 -19.30
C LYS A 273 23.17 21.07 -18.96
N TYR A 274 22.89 22.37 -19.04
CA TYR A 274 23.94 23.40 -19.08
C TYR A 274 23.72 24.67 -18.26
N MET A 275 22.61 24.81 -17.50
CA MET A 275 22.33 26.05 -16.77
C MET A 275 22.56 25.94 -15.26
N LYS A 276 23.12 27.00 -14.69
CA LYS A 276 23.06 27.23 -13.24
C LYS A 276 21.60 27.42 -12.83
N LYS A 277 21.26 27.04 -11.61
CA LYS A 277 19.89 27.11 -11.07
C LYS A 277 19.22 28.46 -11.25
N VAL A 278 19.97 29.55 -11.06
CA VAL A 278 19.48 30.93 -11.21
C VAL A 278 19.09 31.24 -12.66
N ASP A 279 19.86 30.76 -13.62
CA ASP A 279 19.60 30.99 -15.05
C ASP A 279 18.43 30.13 -15.54
N PHE A 280 18.25 28.94 -14.94
CA PHE A 280 17.09 28.11 -15.19
C PHE A 280 15.79 28.75 -14.67
N ASP A 281 15.80 29.28 -13.45
CA ASP A 281 14.64 29.95 -12.85
C ASP A 281 14.26 31.20 -13.67
N LEU A 282 15.22 31.89 -14.24
CA LEU A 282 14.99 33.05 -15.14
C LEU A 282 14.42 32.62 -16.49
N ALA A 283 14.94 31.56 -17.07
CA ALA A 283 14.44 30.97 -18.31
C ALA A 283 13.01 30.44 -18.15
N VAL A 284 12.72 29.77 -17.01
CA VAL A 284 11.37 29.39 -16.59
C VAL A 284 10.44 30.61 -16.57
N LYS A 285 10.89 31.68 -15.95
CA LYS A 285 10.12 32.94 -15.84
C LYS A 285 9.81 33.57 -17.21
N ASN A 286 10.72 33.45 -18.14
CA ASN A 286 10.60 34.05 -19.48
C ASN A 286 9.84 33.16 -20.49
N ASN A 287 9.77 31.83 -20.25
CA ASN A 287 9.16 30.87 -21.18
C ASN A 287 7.71 30.50 -20.81
N SER A 288 7.05 31.37 -20.09
CA SER A 288 5.63 31.21 -19.70
C SER A 288 4.83 32.45 -20.08
N SER A 289 3.64 32.26 -20.60
CA SER A 289 2.70 33.34 -20.85
C SER A 289 1.82 33.65 -19.65
N VAL A 290 1.51 34.92 -19.45
CA VAL A 290 0.55 35.35 -18.42
C VAL A 290 -0.85 34.91 -18.83
N VAL A 291 -1.61 34.39 -17.88
CA VAL A 291 -3.02 34.03 -18.06
C VAL A 291 -3.88 35.23 -17.68
N TYR A 292 -4.81 35.61 -18.55
CA TYR A 292 -5.75 36.69 -18.32
C TYR A 292 -7.14 36.16 -17.99
N LYS A 293 -7.92 36.94 -17.21
CA LYS A 293 -9.33 36.64 -17.03
C LYS A 293 -10.06 36.70 -18.37
N THR A 294 -11.11 35.94 -18.51
CA THR A 294 -11.87 35.85 -19.76
C THR A 294 -13.33 36.23 -19.59
N THR A 295 -13.93 36.64 -20.69
CA THR A 295 -15.37 36.79 -20.81
C THR A 295 -15.87 35.88 -21.91
N ALA A 296 -16.95 35.17 -21.65
CA ALA A 296 -17.63 34.32 -22.62
C ALA A 296 -18.47 35.18 -23.57
N ILE A 297 -18.28 34.95 -24.86
CA ILE A 297 -19.15 35.56 -25.88
C ILE A 297 -19.65 34.50 -26.84
N SER A 298 -20.76 34.74 -27.47
CA SER A 298 -21.28 33.89 -28.54
C SER A 298 -20.28 33.84 -29.70
N CYS A 299 -19.96 32.66 -30.19
CA CYS A 299 -19.05 32.50 -31.32
C CYS A 299 -19.64 33.15 -32.57
N GLN A 300 -18.93 34.15 -33.11
CA GLN A 300 -19.41 34.90 -34.27
C GLN A 300 -19.44 34.03 -35.53
N ASP A 301 -18.49 33.11 -35.71
CA ASP A 301 -18.37 32.26 -36.89
C ASP A 301 -19.55 31.31 -37.08
N CYS A 302 -20.10 30.79 -36.00
CA CYS A 302 -21.26 29.91 -36.03
C CYS A 302 -22.52 30.50 -35.39
N GLN A 303 -22.46 31.77 -34.99
CA GLN A 303 -23.56 32.50 -34.34
C GLN A 303 -24.11 31.74 -33.10
N GLY A 304 -23.22 31.17 -32.32
CA GLY A 304 -23.57 30.42 -31.11
C GLY A 304 -24.08 28.99 -31.35
N LYS A 305 -24.16 28.51 -32.58
CA LYS A 305 -24.74 27.18 -32.92
C LYS A 305 -23.78 26.02 -32.65
N GLY A 306 -22.48 26.25 -32.51
CA GLY A 306 -21.46 25.23 -32.38
C GLY A 306 -21.10 24.48 -33.66
N TYR A 307 -21.81 24.74 -34.75
CA TYR A 307 -21.57 24.13 -36.05
C TYR A 307 -21.87 25.12 -37.17
N ASN A 308 -21.24 24.92 -38.32
CA ASN A 308 -21.52 25.60 -39.58
C ASN A 308 -22.15 24.61 -40.56
N LEU A 309 -23.05 25.09 -41.41
CA LEU A 309 -23.59 24.28 -42.51
C LEU A 309 -22.55 24.20 -43.64
N TYR A 310 -22.44 23.03 -44.24
CA TYR A 310 -21.53 22.83 -45.36
C TYR A 310 -21.98 23.67 -46.57
N VAL A 311 -21.08 24.50 -47.05
CA VAL A 311 -21.30 25.29 -48.30
C VAL A 311 -20.66 24.51 -49.45
N LYS A 312 -21.46 24.18 -50.47
CA LYS A 312 -20.98 23.50 -51.68
C LYS A 312 -20.15 24.44 -52.53
N LYS A 313 -19.41 23.90 -53.51
CA LYS A 313 -18.58 24.69 -54.43
C LYS A 313 -19.38 25.69 -55.29
N ASP A 314 -20.65 25.42 -55.48
CA ASP A 314 -21.60 26.28 -56.20
C ASP A 314 -22.24 27.40 -55.35
N GLY A 315 -21.81 27.52 -54.06
CA GLY A 315 -22.33 28.48 -53.09
C GLY A 315 -23.61 28.06 -52.40
N THR A 316 -24.21 26.92 -52.73
CA THR A 316 -25.43 26.43 -52.05
C THR A 316 -25.14 25.87 -50.68
N VAL A 317 -26.00 26.19 -49.70
CA VAL A 317 -25.86 25.71 -48.31
C VAL A 317 -26.49 24.31 -48.21
N GLY A 318 -25.65 23.32 -47.88
CA GLY A 318 -26.08 21.94 -47.65
C GLY A 318 -26.67 21.73 -46.27
N LYS A 319 -27.33 20.58 -46.06
CA LYS A 319 -27.88 20.17 -44.73
C LYS A 319 -26.84 19.59 -43.76
N ALA A 320 -25.65 19.24 -44.24
CA ALA A 320 -24.62 18.63 -43.42
C ALA A 320 -24.00 19.66 -42.44
N LYS A 321 -23.95 19.30 -41.17
CA LYS A 321 -23.34 20.11 -40.10
C LYS A 321 -21.85 19.80 -40.00
N ARG A 322 -21.00 20.82 -39.97
CA ARG A 322 -19.57 20.76 -39.69
C ARG A 322 -19.29 21.43 -38.37
N ILE A 323 -18.47 20.81 -37.54
CA ILE A 323 -18.01 21.39 -36.25
C ILE A 323 -17.40 22.77 -36.53
N CYS A 324 -17.82 23.78 -35.77
CA CYS A 324 -17.18 25.07 -35.80
C CYS A 324 -15.80 24.96 -35.10
N HIS A 325 -14.73 25.14 -35.88
CA HIS A 325 -13.35 25.04 -35.34
C HIS A 325 -13.00 26.19 -34.41
N THR A 326 -13.61 27.35 -34.51
CA THR A 326 -13.32 28.50 -33.65
C THR A 326 -13.79 28.28 -32.21
N CYS A 327 -14.96 27.69 -32.01
CA CYS A 327 -15.49 27.42 -30.68
C CYS A 327 -15.44 25.91 -30.29
N ASN A 328 -14.88 25.07 -31.15
CA ASN A 328 -14.81 23.64 -30.96
C ASN A 328 -16.16 23.04 -30.51
N HIS A 329 -17.22 23.27 -31.30
CA HIS A 329 -18.63 22.89 -31.14
C HIS A 329 -19.39 23.49 -29.94
N THR A 330 -18.76 24.26 -29.06
CA THR A 330 -19.43 24.82 -27.86
C THR A 330 -20.39 25.99 -28.15
N GLY A 331 -20.22 26.67 -29.27
CA GLY A 331 -20.95 27.89 -29.57
C GLY A 331 -20.44 29.14 -28.85
N ILE A 332 -19.48 28.99 -27.95
CA ILE A 332 -18.94 30.04 -27.07
C ILE A 332 -17.43 30.18 -27.29
N VAL A 333 -16.94 31.41 -27.25
CA VAL A 333 -15.51 31.74 -27.25
C VAL A 333 -15.18 32.59 -26.03
N TYR A 334 -14.01 32.34 -25.45
CA TYR A 334 -13.55 33.04 -24.23
C TYR A 334 -12.52 34.12 -24.63
N ILE A 335 -12.90 35.39 -24.50
CA ILE A 335 -12.06 36.52 -24.87
C ILE A 335 -11.25 37.00 -23.66
N PRO A 336 -9.91 37.15 -23.79
CA PRO A 336 -9.07 37.65 -22.70
C PRO A 336 -9.43 39.11 -22.35
N GLN A 337 -9.51 39.38 -21.05
CA GLN A 337 -9.60 40.75 -20.50
C GLN A 337 -8.18 41.32 -20.26
N LYS A 338 -8.10 42.59 -19.87
CA LYS A 338 -6.83 43.22 -19.46
C LYS A 338 -6.40 42.90 -18.04
N LYS A 339 -7.15 42.04 -17.32
CA LYS A 339 -6.88 41.65 -15.92
C LYS A 339 -6.20 40.29 -15.86
N ILE A 340 -5.05 40.22 -15.15
CA ILE A 340 -4.34 38.95 -14.89
C ILE A 340 -5.23 38.06 -14.06
N ALA A 341 -5.36 36.79 -14.47
CA ALA A 341 -6.10 35.77 -13.79
C ALA A 341 -5.28 35.14 -12.65
N GLY A 342 -5.97 34.50 -11.70
CA GLY A 342 -5.39 33.65 -10.67
C GLY A 342 -4.77 34.38 -9.49
N LEU A 343 -4.06 33.57 -8.65
CA LEU A 343 -3.52 33.98 -7.34
C LEU A 343 -2.18 34.70 -7.42
N LYS A 344 -1.51 34.67 -8.55
CA LYS A 344 -0.24 35.38 -8.86
C LYS A 344 0.96 34.92 -8.00
N PHE A 345 0.98 33.70 -7.52
CA PHE A 345 2.18 33.17 -6.91
C PHE A 345 3.32 33.05 -7.93
N SER A 346 4.53 33.34 -7.49
CA SER A 346 5.72 33.08 -8.30
C SER A 346 6.11 31.60 -8.16
N ALA A 347 6.49 30.95 -9.25
CA ALA A 347 7.07 29.62 -9.19
C ALA A 347 8.42 29.70 -8.45
N PRO A 348 8.60 28.98 -7.34
CA PRO A 348 9.71 29.26 -6.43
C PRO A 348 11.06 28.71 -6.91
N SER A 349 11.08 27.64 -7.72
CA SER A 349 12.33 27.07 -8.25
C SER A 349 12.09 26.11 -9.42
N ALA A 350 13.17 25.72 -10.09
CA ALA A 350 13.17 24.71 -11.15
C ALA A 350 12.56 23.36 -10.73
N ASN A 351 12.72 22.95 -9.48
CA ASN A 351 12.22 21.67 -8.94
C ASN A 351 10.68 21.63 -8.84
N TRP A 352 10.02 22.78 -9.01
CA TRP A 352 8.58 22.89 -8.98
C TRP A 352 7.94 22.81 -10.36
N VAL A 353 8.73 22.58 -11.39
CA VAL A 353 8.23 22.38 -12.75
C VAL A 353 7.77 20.93 -12.87
N ALA A 354 6.47 20.76 -13.08
CA ALA A 354 5.84 19.47 -13.35
C ALA A 354 5.67 19.26 -14.89
N ASN A 355 5.17 18.09 -15.25
CA ASN A 355 5.00 17.70 -16.67
C ASN A 355 4.13 18.66 -17.50
N HIS A 356 3.14 19.28 -16.87
CA HIS A 356 2.14 20.12 -17.55
C HIS A 356 1.93 21.47 -16.86
N GLY A 357 2.97 22.02 -16.25
CA GLY A 357 2.90 23.30 -15.55
C GLY A 357 3.84 23.37 -14.37
N PHE A 358 3.57 24.28 -13.45
CA PHE A 358 4.26 24.32 -12.17
C PHE A 358 3.61 23.37 -11.18
N SER A 359 4.38 22.87 -10.21
CA SER A 359 3.89 21.86 -9.27
C SER A 359 2.69 22.35 -8.44
N THR A 360 1.63 21.56 -8.44
CA THR A 360 0.44 21.71 -7.59
C THR A 360 0.22 20.46 -6.72
N ASN A 361 1.29 19.71 -6.44
CA ASN A 361 1.22 18.57 -5.52
C ASN A 361 0.94 19.03 -4.08
N LYS A 362 0.60 18.09 -3.23
CA LYS A 362 0.22 18.35 -1.83
C LYS A 362 1.23 19.25 -1.11
N LEU A 363 2.53 18.94 -1.19
CA LEU A 363 3.58 19.71 -0.51
C LEU A 363 3.69 21.14 -1.05
N SER A 364 3.60 21.32 -2.38
CA SER A 364 3.63 22.64 -3.00
C SER A 364 2.46 23.50 -2.56
N LEU A 365 1.24 22.96 -2.54
CA LEU A 365 0.05 23.69 -2.10
C LEU A 365 0.10 24.02 -0.60
N GLU A 366 0.62 23.12 0.25
CA GLU A 366 0.85 23.38 1.69
C GLU A 366 1.83 24.54 1.93
N LEU A 367 2.94 24.55 1.20
CA LEU A 367 3.90 25.66 1.29
C LEU A 367 3.30 26.97 0.81
N LEU A 368 2.54 26.96 -0.28
CA LEU A 368 1.88 28.17 -0.79
C LEU A 368 0.79 28.69 0.15
N GLU A 369 0.02 27.81 0.79
CA GLU A 369 -0.95 28.17 1.83
C GLU A 369 -0.25 28.82 3.02
N SER A 370 0.88 28.27 3.48
CA SER A 370 1.69 28.87 4.53
C SER A 370 2.29 30.24 4.14
N VAL A 371 2.64 30.41 2.86
CA VAL A 371 3.09 31.71 2.32
C VAL A 371 1.94 32.70 2.29
N ALA A 372 0.74 32.27 1.85
CA ALA A 372 -0.47 33.10 1.82
C ALA A 372 -0.81 33.61 3.23
N ARG A 373 -0.80 32.71 4.23
CA ARG A 373 -1.05 33.05 5.63
C ARG A 373 -0.05 34.09 6.16
N ARG A 374 1.25 33.87 5.93
CA ARG A 374 2.29 34.82 6.37
C ARG A 374 2.22 36.19 5.69
N ARG A 375 1.66 36.26 4.48
CA ARG A 375 1.49 37.50 3.71
C ARG A 375 0.08 38.08 3.84
N GLU A 376 -0.74 37.55 4.74
CA GLU A 376 -2.12 38.00 4.98
C GLU A 376 -2.99 38.01 3.72
N MET A 377 -2.73 37.03 2.80
CA MET A 377 -3.49 36.87 1.55
C MET A 377 -4.70 35.94 1.81
N SER A 378 -5.67 36.37 2.60
CA SER A 378 -6.79 35.56 3.11
C SER A 378 -7.54 34.81 2.02
N TYR A 379 -7.82 35.47 0.88
CA TYR A 379 -8.51 34.85 -0.25
C TYR A 379 -7.70 33.71 -0.89
N ALA A 380 -6.40 33.87 -1.03
CA ALA A 380 -5.52 32.85 -1.59
C ALA A 380 -5.33 31.68 -0.60
N GLU A 381 -5.23 31.99 0.70
CA GLU A 381 -5.18 30.98 1.76
C GLU A 381 -6.42 30.09 1.74
N GLU A 382 -7.62 30.70 1.73
CA GLU A 382 -8.90 29.99 1.67
C GLU A 382 -9.03 29.13 0.40
N PHE A 383 -8.69 29.66 -0.77
CA PHE A 383 -8.71 28.90 -2.02
C PHE A 383 -7.81 27.67 -1.96
N LEU A 384 -6.55 27.85 -1.52
CA LEU A 384 -5.57 26.75 -1.42
C LEU A 384 -6.00 25.71 -0.38
N HIS A 385 -6.54 26.16 0.74
CA HIS A 385 -7.13 25.27 1.76
C HIS A 385 -8.28 24.45 1.17
N ASN A 386 -9.24 25.08 0.49
CA ASN A 386 -10.39 24.41 -0.10
C ASN A 386 -9.99 23.39 -1.18
N ILE A 387 -9.02 23.71 -2.05
CA ILE A 387 -8.48 22.76 -3.05
C ILE A 387 -7.85 21.55 -2.38
N ARG A 388 -7.03 21.75 -1.35
CA ARG A 388 -6.40 20.65 -0.61
C ARG A 388 -7.44 19.79 0.11
N ARG A 389 -8.43 20.42 0.72
CA ARG A 389 -9.53 19.71 1.40
C ARG A 389 -10.36 18.91 0.40
N LEU A 390 -10.71 19.49 -0.76
CA LEU A 390 -11.42 18.79 -1.82
C LEU A 390 -10.65 17.57 -2.32
N SER A 391 -9.35 17.71 -2.61
CA SER A 391 -8.50 16.60 -3.05
C SER A 391 -8.40 15.49 -1.99
N ALA A 392 -8.31 15.86 -0.72
CA ALA A 392 -8.32 14.90 0.38
C ALA A 392 -9.66 14.17 0.51
N LEU A 393 -10.78 14.89 0.35
CA LEU A 393 -12.13 14.31 0.35
C LEU A 393 -12.37 13.37 -0.83
N ASP A 394 -11.94 13.75 -2.05
CA ASP A 394 -12.05 12.89 -3.22
C ASP A 394 -11.29 11.56 -3.02
N THR A 395 -10.07 11.63 -2.48
CA THR A 395 -9.30 10.44 -2.14
C THR A 395 -9.99 9.62 -1.04
N TYR A 396 -10.50 10.28 -0.03
CA TYR A 396 -11.16 9.61 1.09
C TYR A 396 -12.44 8.88 0.66
N LEU A 397 -13.31 9.57 -0.09
CA LEU A 397 -14.56 8.99 -0.59
C LEU A 397 -14.30 7.83 -1.54
N SER A 398 -13.43 8.01 -2.54
CA SER A 398 -13.18 6.97 -3.55
C SER A 398 -12.36 5.78 -3.03
N SER A 399 -11.30 6.03 -2.25
CA SER A 399 -10.40 4.94 -1.82
C SER A 399 -10.90 4.20 -0.59
N PHE A 400 -11.53 4.90 0.36
CA PHE A 400 -11.93 4.28 1.62
C PHE A 400 -13.44 4.04 1.68
N VAL A 401 -14.28 5.04 1.47
CA VAL A 401 -15.73 4.86 1.63
C VAL A 401 -16.29 3.93 0.56
N GLU A 402 -16.07 4.24 -0.73
CA GLU A 402 -16.50 3.40 -1.84
C GLU A 402 -15.77 2.06 -1.88
N GLY A 403 -14.47 2.06 -1.49
CA GLY A 403 -13.71 0.82 -1.36
C GLY A 403 -14.29 -0.12 -0.32
N ILE A 404 -14.61 0.36 0.88
CA ILE A 404 -15.24 -0.46 1.92
C ILE A 404 -16.63 -0.93 1.46
N GLU A 405 -17.44 -0.03 0.86
CA GLU A 405 -18.77 -0.37 0.35
C GLU A 405 -18.71 -1.48 -0.72
N THR A 406 -17.78 -1.36 -1.67
CA THR A 406 -17.64 -2.31 -2.80
C THR A 406 -17.17 -3.70 -2.35
N TYR A 407 -16.26 -3.76 -1.37
CA TYR A 407 -15.64 -5.02 -0.96
C TYR A 407 -16.26 -5.64 0.30
N THR A 408 -17.21 -4.94 0.97
CA THR A 408 -17.98 -5.54 2.06
C THR A 408 -18.94 -6.60 1.49
N LYS A 409 -18.83 -7.81 2.00
CA LYS A 409 -19.59 -8.97 1.51
C LYS A 409 -21.02 -9.01 2.10
N PRO A 410 -21.90 -9.91 1.60
CA PRO A 410 -23.27 -10.05 2.11
C PRO A 410 -23.36 -10.33 3.61
N ASP A 411 -22.39 -11.02 4.19
CA ASP A 411 -22.26 -11.28 5.63
C ASP A 411 -21.88 -10.04 6.46
N GLN A 412 -21.83 -8.86 5.84
CA GLN A 412 -21.46 -7.57 6.43
C GLN A 412 -20.01 -7.52 6.94
N LYS A 413 -19.14 -8.31 6.38
CA LYS A 413 -17.72 -8.27 6.69
C LYS A 413 -16.89 -7.79 5.51
N LEU A 414 -15.80 -7.14 5.84
CA LEU A 414 -14.71 -6.85 4.94
C LEU A 414 -13.62 -7.89 5.17
N HIS A 415 -13.37 -8.71 4.16
CA HIS A 415 -12.31 -9.70 4.19
C HIS A 415 -10.99 -9.03 3.78
N VAL A 416 -10.13 -8.76 4.77
CA VAL A 416 -8.92 -7.98 4.59
C VAL A 416 -7.77 -8.88 4.15
N ARG A 417 -7.37 -8.78 2.88
CA ARG A 417 -6.20 -9.50 2.40
C ARG A 417 -4.92 -8.82 2.85
N LEU A 418 -4.14 -9.50 3.69
CA LEU A 418 -2.82 -9.08 4.15
C LEU A 418 -1.74 -9.87 3.41
N ALA A 419 -0.99 -9.20 2.54
CA ALA A 419 0.03 -9.81 1.68
C ALA A 419 1.44 -9.56 2.23
N GLN A 420 2.26 -10.62 2.34
CA GLN A 420 3.63 -10.59 2.88
C GLN A 420 4.69 -10.24 1.83
N HIS A 421 4.38 -10.36 0.53
CA HIS A 421 5.34 -10.31 -0.58
C HIS A 421 5.34 -8.99 -1.36
N ARG A 422 4.50 -8.02 -1.01
CA ARG A 422 4.33 -6.78 -1.79
C ARG A 422 5.30 -5.66 -1.41
N THR A 423 5.83 -5.68 -0.20
CA THR A 423 6.81 -4.70 0.26
C THR A 423 8.21 -5.30 0.24
N THR A 424 9.24 -4.48 0.13
CA THR A 424 10.64 -4.96 0.15
C THR A 424 11.05 -5.47 1.53
N THR A 425 10.55 -4.85 2.60
CA THR A 425 10.96 -5.11 3.99
C THR A 425 10.16 -6.19 4.70
N GLY A 426 9.18 -6.81 4.04
CA GLY A 426 8.29 -7.81 4.64
C GLY A 426 7.08 -7.22 5.38
N ARG A 427 6.94 -5.90 5.44
CA ARG A 427 5.71 -5.27 5.98
C ARG A 427 4.50 -5.80 5.26
N LEU A 428 3.44 -6.06 6.00
CA LEU A 428 2.16 -6.46 5.42
C LEU A 428 1.59 -5.33 4.56
N ALA A 429 1.08 -5.69 3.42
CA ALA A 429 0.35 -4.78 2.54
C ALA A 429 -1.08 -5.26 2.38
N SER A 430 -2.03 -4.35 2.21
CA SER A 430 -3.41 -4.71 1.89
C SER A 430 -3.90 -3.97 0.65
N ASP A 431 -4.87 -4.57 0.00
CA ASP A 431 -5.60 -3.96 -1.11
C ASP A 431 -7.09 -4.32 -1.03
N SER A 432 -7.91 -3.60 -1.75
CA SER A 432 -9.32 -3.93 -1.94
C SER A 432 -10.19 -3.94 -0.65
N PRO A 433 -10.17 -2.88 0.15
CA PRO A 433 -9.41 -1.63 0.12
C PRO A 433 -8.07 -1.71 0.87
N ASN A 434 -7.21 -0.70 0.69
CA ASN A 434 -5.94 -0.62 1.40
C ASN A 434 -6.14 -0.11 2.85
N LEU A 435 -6.32 -1.00 3.80
CA LEU A 435 -6.48 -0.66 5.22
C LEU A 435 -5.16 -0.27 5.92
N GLN A 436 -3.99 -0.53 5.29
CA GLN A 436 -2.69 -0.10 5.84
C GLN A 436 -2.53 1.43 5.82
N ASN A 437 -3.22 2.11 4.90
CA ASN A 437 -3.14 3.56 4.73
C ASN A 437 -4.38 4.31 5.26
N MET A 438 -5.13 3.71 6.19
CA MET A 438 -6.30 4.34 6.79
C MET A 438 -5.94 5.67 7.45
N PRO A 439 -6.74 6.74 7.24
CA PRO A 439 -6.50 8.03 7.88
C PRO A 439 -6.45 7.90 9.40
N ARG A 440 -5.49 8.59 10.01
CA ARG A 440 -5.36 8.68 11.47
C ARG A 440 -6.06 9.95 11.98
N GLY A 441 -6.57 9.91 13.20
CA GLY A 441 -7.23 11.04 13.85
C GLY A 441 -8.66 11.30 13.33
N ASN A 442 -9.26 12.39 13.81
CA ASN A 442 -10.70 12.67 13.67
C ASN A 442 -11.08 13.37 12.35
N THR A 443 -10.09 13.76 11.54
CA THR A 443 -10.35 14.50 10.28
C THR A 443 -11.11 13.67 9.25
N PHE A 444 -10.89 12.34 9.27
CA PHE A 444 -11.55 11.37 8.40
C PHE A 444 -11.88 10.11 9.23
N PRO A 445 -13.03 10.07 9.91
CA PRO A 445 -13.34 9.07 10.93
C PRO A 445 -13.84 7.74 10.35
N ILE A 446 -13.24 7.22 9.26
CA ILE A 446 -13.68 5.99 8.61
C ILE A 446 -13.54 4.76 9.53
N LYS A 447 -12.58 4.76 10.46
CA LYS A 447 -12.40 3.66 11.41
C LYS A 447 -13.63 3.41 12.28
N LYS A 448 -14.56 4.39 12.42
CA LYS A 448 -15.81 4.22 13.20
C LYS A 448 -16.77 3.19 12.59
N VAL A 449 -16.62 2.85 11.31
CA VAL A 449 -17.46 1.86 10.65
C VAL A 449 -17.11 0.42 11.01
N PHE A 450 -15.92 0.19 11.58
CA PHE A 450 -15.48 -1.14 12.00
C PHE A 450 -15.86 -1.38 13.47
N ARG A 451 -16.74 -2.33 13.69
CA ARG A 451 -17.25 -2.71 15.01
C ARG A 451 -17.06 -4.18 15.27
N SER A 452 -17.27 -4.58 16.51
CA SER A 452 -17.34 -6.00 16.85
C SER A 452 -18.50 -6.69 16.13
N ARG A 453 -18.27 -7.94 15.70
CA ARG A 453 -19.30 -8.84 15.17
C ARG A 453 -20.32 -9.27 16.22
N TRP A 454 -19.97 -9.13 17.49
CA TRP A 454 -20.86 -9.49 18.60
C TRP A 454 -21.52 -8.25 19.20
N PRO A 455 -22.82 -8.34 19.54
CA PRO A 455 -23.47 -7.30 20.33
C PRO A 455 -22.71 -7.06 21.64
N SER A 456 -22.45 -5.82 21.98
CA SER A 456 -21.65 -5.40 23.15
C SER A 456 -20.16 -5.81 23.14
N GLY A 457 -19.68 -6.43 22.08
CA GLY A 457 -18.25 -6.66 21.88
C GLY A 457 -17.50 -5.35 21.65
N LYS A 458 -16.17 -5.41 21.75
CA LYS A 458 -15.29 -4.26 21.59
C LYS A 458 -14.18 -4.55 20.58
N ILE A 459 -13.56 -3.48 20.08
CA ILE A 459 -12.32 -3.57 19.31
C ILE A 459 -11.17 -3.20 20.23
N ILE A 460 -10.14 -4.05 20.27
CA ILE A 460 -8.86 -3.76 20.92
C ILE A 460 -7.82 -3.52 19.83
N GLU A 461 -7.05 -2.43 19.94
CA GLU A 461 -5.85 -2.17 19.13
C GLU A 461 -4.65 -2.19 20.08
N ALA A 462 -3.72 -3.11 19.83
CA ALA A 462 -2.44 -3.21 20.53
C ALA A 462 -1.33 -2.73 19.59
N ASP A 463 -0.59 -1.67 19.96
CA ASP A 463 0.40 -1.01 19.14
C ASP A 463 1.77 -0.97 19.85
N PHE A 464 2.85 -1.26 19.12
CA PHE A 464 4.18 -1.19 19.70
C PHE A 464 4.63 0.25 19.94
N ALA A 465 5.11 0.52 21.14
CA ALA A 465 5.71 1.80 21.48
C ALA A 465 7.07 1.97 20.78
N GLN A 466 7.16 2.86 19.80
CA GLN A 466 8.41 3.27 19.12
C GLN A 466 9.25 2.09 18.59
N LEU A 467 8.65 1.08 17.98
CA LEU A 467 9.31 -0.18 17.61
C LEU A 467 10.56 0.02 16.74
N GLU A 468 10.50 0.91 15.73
CA GLU A 468 11.63 1.15 14.85
C GLU A 468 12.84 1.78 15.56
N PHE A 469 12.61 2.60 16.59
CA PHE A 469 13.71 3.15 17.42
C PHE A 469 14.33 2.06 18.30
N ARG A 470 13.51 1.18 18.87
CA ARG A 470 13.95 0.03 19.65
C ARG A 470 14.77 -0.94 18.80
N ALA A 471 14.30 -1.24 17.59
CA ALA A 471 15.03 -2.05 16.61
C ALA A 471 16.38 -1.42 16.23
N ALA A 472 16.44 -0.11 16.03
CA ALA A 472 17.69 0.58 15.71
C ALA A 472 18.66 0.63 16.90
N ALA A 473 18.16 0.85 18.13
CA ALA A 473 18.95 0.79 19.35
C ALA A 473 19.61 -0.58 19.55
N PHE A 474 18.85 -1.65 19.23
CA PHE A 474 19.35 -3.02 19.24
C PHE A 474 20.41 -3.24 18.15
N LEU A 475 20.08 -2.92 16.87
CA LEU A 475 20.98 -3.11 15.74
C LEU A 475 22.29 -2.34 15.85
N GLY A 476 22.23 -1.10 16.36
CA GLY A 476 23.39 -0.25 16.60
C GLY A 476 24.11 -0.54 17.93
N ASN A 477 23.58 -1.47 18.72
CA ASN A 477 24.03 -1.71 20.11
C ASN A 477 24.29 -0.39 20.88
N ASP A 478 23.37 0.58 20.72
CA ASP A 478 23.53 1.94 21.25
C ASP A 478 23.11 1.99 22.71
N THR A 479 24.09 2.09 23.60
CA THR A 479 23.87 2.08 25.04
C THR A 479 23.04 3.24 25.54
N LEU A 480 23.20 4.44 24.95
CA LEU A 480 22.40 5.60 25.33
C LEU A 480 20.95 5.44 24.90
N ALA A 481 20.71 5.00 23.66
CA ALA A 481 19.36 4.74 23.17
C ALA A 481 18.65 3.65 23.99
N LYS A 482 19.36 2.56 24.33
CA LYS A 482 18.82 1.49 25.20
C LYS A 482 18.45 2.04 26.58
N ASN A 483 19.32 2.81 27.23
CA ASN A 483 19.05 3.42 28.53
C ASN A 483 17.87 4.39 28.49
N GLU A 484 17.77 5.21 27.45
CA GLU A 484 16.63 6.14 27.26
C GLU A 484 15.31 5.40 27.07
N ILE A 485 15.32 4.27 26.36
CA ILE A 485 14.16 3.39 26.21
C ILE A 485 13.74 2.79 27.56
N GLU A 486 14.70 2.30 28.35
CA GLU A 486 14.44 1.70 29.65
C GLU A 486 13.90 2.71 30.67
N THR A 487 14.43 3.94 30.65
CA THR A 487 14.01 5.01 31.57
C THR A 487 12.75 5.75 31.12
N GLY A 488 12.18 5.42 29.94
CA GLY A 488 10.99 6.08 29.41
C GLY A 488 11.22 7.52 28.96
N PHE A 489 12.43 7.86 28.51
CA PHE A 489 12.78 9.20 28.05
C PHE A 489 11.90 9.65 26.86
N ASP A 490 11.30 10.85 26.98
CA ASP A 490 10.47 11.40 25.89
C ASP A 490 11.30 12.04 24.79
N VAL A 491 11.74 11.21 23.85
CA VAL A 491 12.56 11.65 22.71
C VAL A 491 11.86 12.67 21.81
N HIS A 492 10.51 12.68 21.77
CA HIS A 492 9.75 13.66 20.99
C HIS A 492 9.75 15.05 21.63
N SER A 493 9.62 15.11 22.95
CA SER A 493 9.77 16.38 23.70
C SER A 493 11.19 16.93 23.59
N TYR A 494 12.19 16.08 23.70
CA TYR A 494 13.59 16.45 23.45
C TYR A 494 13.80 17.00 22.03
N THR A 495 13.25 16.37 21.02
CA THR A 495 13.32 16.85 19.62
C THR A 495 12.68 18.23 19.47
N ALA A 496 11.51 18.45 20.07
CA ALA A 496 10.82 19.73 20.05
C ALA A 496 11.66 20.83 20.72
N GLU A 497 12.29 20.52 21.83
CA GLU A 497 13.19 21.44 22.57
C GLU A 497 14.41 21.83 21.71
N VAL A 498 15.08 20.84 21.12
CA VAL A 498 16.29 21.10 20.30
C VAL A 498 15.95 21.97 19.08
N ILE A 499 14.87 21.69 18.38
CA ILE A 499 14.46 22.47 17.20
C ILE A 499 14.02 23.88 17.63
N THR A 500 13.32 24.00 18.77
CA THR A 500 12.88 25.29 19.31
C THR A 500 14.10 26.16 19.74
N ASN A 501 15.08 25.58 20.41
CA ASN A 501 16.30 26.25 20.80
C ASN A 501 17.17 26.69 19.62
N ALA A 502 17.04 25.97 18.48
CA ALA A 502 17.68 26.34 17.22
C ALA A 502 16.90 27.44 16.44
N GLY A 503 15.85 28.03 17.03
CA GLY A 503 15.13 29.20 16.51
C GLY A 503 13.81 28.90 15.80
N GLN A 504 13.32 27.64 15.78
CA GLN A 504 12.05 27.27 15.20
C GLN A 504 11.11 26.69 16.27
N LYS A 505 10.14 27.50 16.73
CA LYS A 505 9.15 27.03 17.72
C LYS A 505 8.46 25.77 17.20
N THR A 506 8.59 24.68 17.93
CA THR A 506 8.11 23.37 17.54
C THR A 506 7.43 22.69 18.72
N THR A 507 6.23 22.20 18.54
CA THR A 507 5.50 21.42 19.55
C THR A 507 5.95 19.96 19.53
N ARG A 508 5.68 19.21 20.62
CA ARG A 508 5.91 17.77 20.69
C ARG A 508 5.25 17.01 19.55
N GLN A 509 4.05 17.41 19.15
CA GLN A 509 3.30 16.76 18.06
C GLN A 509 3.96 16.99 16.69
N GLU A 510 4.44 18.21 16.43
CA GLU A 510 5.17 18.54 15.20
C GLU A 510 6.53 17.83 15.16
N ALA A 511 7.22 17.73 16.30
CA ALA A 511 8.50 17.06 16.43
C ALA A 511 8.45 15.57 16.06
N LYS A 512 7.31 14.89 16.19
CA LYS A 512 7.15 13.49 15.82
C LYS A 512 7.56 13.20 14.36
N ALA A 513 7.33 14.12 13.44
CA ALA A 513 7.71 13.98 12.04
C ALA A 513 9.24 14.04 11.82
N HIS A 514 9.99 14.60 12.77
CA HIS A 514 11.42 14.82 12.65
C HIS A 514 12.26 13.88 13.52
N THR A 515 11.70 13.40 14.64
CA THR A 515 12.43 12.66 15.67
C THR A 515 13.23 11.48 15.10
N PHE A 516 12.61 10.66 14.29
CA PHE A 516 13.26 9.47 13.74
C PHE A 516 13.68 9.60 12.27
N ALA A 517 13.52 10.76 11.66
CA ALA A 517 13.96 10.98 10.28
C ALA A 517 15.47 10.72 10.07
N PRO A 518 16.40 11.08 10.99
CA PRO A 518 17.81 10.76 10.86
C PRO A 518 18.12 9.25 10.90
N LEU A 519 17.30 8.47 11.60
CA LEU A 519 17.39 7.01 11.65
C LEU A 519 17.34 6.39 10.25
N PHE A 520 16.52 6.99 9.38
CA PHE A 520 16.32 6.56 8.00
C PHE A 520 17.19 7.31 6.99
N GLY A 521 18.22 8.01 7.48
CA GLY A 521 19.22 8.68 6.64
C GLY A 521 18.87 10.08 6.19
N ALA A 522 17.88 10.74 6.81
CA ALA A 522 17.67 12.16 6.58
C ALA A 522 18.85 12.96 7.12
N THR A 523 19.44 13.83 6.28
CA THR A 523 20.63 14.65 6.57
C THR A 523 20.30 16.12 6.82
N GLY A 524 19.00 16.48 6.77
CA GLY A 524 18.56 17.87 6.84
C GLY A 524 18.61 18.63 5.50
N TYR A 525 19.02 17.99 4.41
CA TYR A 525 18.98 18.61 3.09
C TYR A 525 17.54 18.96 2.67
N GLY A 526 17.30 20.21 2.29
CA GLY A 526 15.97 20.71 1.96
C GLY A 526 15.06 20.99 3.16
N ARG A 527 15.60 20.96 4.39
CA ARG A 527 14.94 21.29 5.65
C ARG A 527 15.36 22.65 6.16
N THR A 528 14.69 23.14 7.22
CA THR A 528 15.12 24.35 7.90
C THR A 528 16.48 24.16 8.57
N GLN A 529 17.17 25.26 8.87
CA GLN A 529 18.45 25.20 9.56
C GLN A 529 18.31 24.58 10.98
N ALA A 530 17.18 24.82 11.64
CA ALA A 530 16.90 24.27 12.97
C ALA A 530 16.69 22.75 12.91
N GLU A 531 15.91 22.26 11.93
CA GLU A 531 15.70 20.82 11.69
C GLU A 531 17.02 20.12 11.29
N ALA A 532 17.83 20.74 10.43
CA ALA A 532 19.12 20.20 10.03
C ALA A 532 20.11 20.13 11.22
N SER A 533 20.06 21.11 12.13
CA SER A 533 20.84 21.09 13.38
C SER A 533 20.43 19.91 14.27
N TYR A 534 19.13 19.68 14.43
CA TYR A 534 18.64 18.51 15.17
C TYR A 534 19.13 17.19 14.56
N TYR A 535 19.06 17.04 13.24
CA TYR A 535 19.51 15.80 12.58
C TYR A 535 21.02 15.53 12.80
N LYS A 536 21.81 16.57 12.82
CA LYS A 536 23.24 16.47 13.16
C LYS A 536 23.44 16.07 14.63
N GLN A 537 22.69 16.69 15.55
CA GLN A 537 22.73 16.35 16.96
C GLN A 537 22.28 14.92 17.24
N PHE A 538 21.25 14.42 16.57
CA PHE A 538 20.80 13.04 16.67
C PHE A 538 21.93 12.06 16.34
N THR A 539 22.66 12.28 15.25
CA THR A 539 23.77 11.43 14.84
C THR A 539 24.94 11.47 15.84
N SER A 540 25.16 12.61 16.47
CA SER A 540 26.19 12.75 17.51
C SER A 540 25.76 12.20 18.86
N LYS A 541 24.47 12.19 19.16
CA LYS A 541 23.89 11.68 20.41
C LYS A 541 23.89 10.15 20.44
N TYR A 542 23.46 9.51 19.35
CA TYR A 542 23.36 8.05 19.25
C TYR A 542 24.53 7.48 18.44
N GLU A 543 25.70 7.45 19.08
CA GLU A 543 26.96 7.06 18.44
C GLU A 543 26.98 5.62 17.96
N GLY A 544 26.34 4.71 18.70
CA GLY A 544 26.20 3.30 18.33
C GLY A 544 25.42 3.12 17.02
N ILE A 545 24.28 3.80 16.88
CA ILE A 545 23.48 3.81 15.64
C ILE A 545 24.28 4.41 14.49
N ALA A 546 25.00 5.52 14.75
CA ALA A 546 25.82 6.19 13.74
C ALA A 546 26.98 5.31 13.25
N SER A 547 27.64 4.58 14.16
CA SER A 547 28.68 3.62 13.82
C SER A 547 28.13 2.46 12.99
N TRP A 548 27.04 1.85 13.45
CA TRP A 548 26.38 0.77 12.72
C TRP A 548 25.99 1.17 11.29
N HIS A 549 25.56 2.41 11.08
CA HIS A 549 25.27 2.90 9.73
C HIS A 549 26.53 2.93 8.81
N LYS A 550 27.72 3.13 9.36
CA LYS A 550 28.98 3.05 8.58
C LYS A 550 29.32 1.61 8.30
N ASP A 551 29.19 0.74 9.30
CA ASP A 551 29.46 -0.70 9.16
C ASP A 551 28.56 -1.34 8.11
N LEU A 552 27.28 -0.96 8.03
CA LEU A 552 26.35 -1.38 6.96
C LEU A 552 26.84 -0.98 5.57
N ALA A 553 27.39 0.23 5.42
CA ALA A 553 27.92 0.67 4.13
C ALA A 553 29.14 -0.15 3.73
N ASP A 554 30.01 -0.50 4.67
CA ASP A 554 31.18 -1.33 4.43
C ASP A 554 30.79 -2.79 4.16
N GLU A 555 29.81 -3.34 4.88
CA GLU A 555 29.23 -4.67 4.63
C GLU A 555 28.68 -4.78 3.21
N VAL A 556 27.87 -3.81 2.78
CA VAL A 556 27.31 -3.79 1.40
C VAL A 556 28.41 -3.71 0.36
N MET A 557 29.43 -2.90 0.59
CA MET A 557 30.56 -2.79 -0.36
C MET A 557 31.43 -4.05 -0.42
N ALA A 558 31.49 -4.82 0.67
CA ALA A 558 32.25 -6.07 0.74
C ALA A 558 31.46 -7.28 0.21
N THR A 559 30.16 -7.36 0.52
CA THR A 559 29.35 -8.56 0.29
C THR A 559 28.24 -8.38 -0.75
N GLY A 560 27.91 -7.15 -1.12
CA GLY A 560 26.77 -6.80 -1.98
C GLY A 560 25.40 -6.94 -1.29
N LYS A 561 25.34 -7.21 0.01
CA LYS A 561 24.08 -7.45 0.74
C LYS A 561 24.16 -7.02 2.21
N VAL A 562 22.98 -6.96 2.84
CA VAL A 562 22.81 -6.85 4.29
C VAL A 562 21.98 -8.04 4.75
N THR A 563 22.34 -8.64 5.88
CA THR A 563 21.58 -9.71 6.53
C THR A 563 21.09 -9.23 7.89
N THR A 564 19.79 -9.33 8.16
CA THR A 564 19.21 -8.98 9.46
C THR A 564 19.47 -10.08 10.49
N PRO A 565 19.34 -9.80 11.80
CA PRO A 565 19.45 -10.82 12.84
C PRO A 565 18.46 -11.97 12.69
N THR A 566 17.29 -11.73 12.10
CA THR A 566 16.28 -12.77 11.78
C THR A 566 16.64 -13.62 10.56
N GLY A 567 17.74 -13.28 9.87
CA GLY A 567 18.24 -13.99 8.71
C GLY A 567 17.74 -13.46 7.36
N ARG A 568 16.84 -12.47 7.35
CA ARG A 568 16.36 -11.85 6.11
C ARG A 568 17.50 -11.10 5.40
N GLN A 569 17.59 -11.24 4.09
CA GLN A 569 18.66 -10.64 3.28
C GLN A 569 18.12 -9.54 2.36
N PHE A 570 18.95 -8.51 2.13
CA PHE A 570 18.72 -7.46 1.15
C PHE A 570 19.95 -7.30 0.26
N ALA A 571 19.79 -7.52 -1.04
CA ALA A 571 20.87 -7.42 -2.02
C ALA A 571 20.92 -6.01 -2.61
N PHE A 572 22.15 -5.50 -2.80
CA PHE A 572 22.46 -4.21 -3.42
C PHE A 572 23.54 -4.36 -4.48
N PRO A 573 23.26 -5.08 -5.59
CA PRO A 573 24.28 -5.42 -6.60
C PRO A 573 24.90 -4.21 -7.27
N ASP A 574 24.16 -3.08 -7.32
CA ASP A 574 24.61 -1.84 -7.97
C ASP A 574 25.19 -0.81 -6.99
N ALA A 575 25.49 -1.23 -5.75
CA ALA A 575 26.05 -0.33 -4.75
C ALA A 575 27.44 0.14 -5.14
N LYS A 576 27.67 1.46 -5.05
CA LYS A 576 28.95 2.10 -5.37
C LYS A 576 29.28 3.19 -4.35
N ARG A 577 30.56 3.37 -4.01
CA ARG A 577 30.99 4.52 -3.19
C ARG A 577 30.79 5.80 -3.98
N ARG A 578 30.36 6.84 -3.27
CA ARG A 578 30.16 8.19 -3.83
C ARG A 578 31.40 9.06 -3.61
N PRO A 579 31.75 9.96 -4.56
CA PRO A 579 32.88 10.88 -4.40
C PRO A 579 32.77 11.78 -3.16
N GLN A 580 31.54 12.12 -2.75
CA GLN A 580 31.26 12.98 -1.58
C GLN A 580 31.15 12.19 -0.26
N GLY A 581 31.49 10.91 -0.25
CA GLY A 581 31.35 10.01 0.88
C GLY A 581 30.01 9.24 0.88
N GLY A 582 30.02 8.10 1.59
CA GLY A 582 28.88 7.15 1.62
C GLY A 582 28.78 6.30 0.37
N ILE A 583 27.62 5.62 0.21
CA ILE A 583 27.34 4.72 -0.93
C ILE A 583 26.04 5.10 -1.63
N THR A 584 25.81 4.57 -2.83
CA THR A 584 24.50 4.60 -3.47
C THR A 584 23.52 3.77 -2.63
N HIS A 585 22.22 4.03 -2.75
CA HIS A 585 21.17 3.34 -1.98
C HIS A 585 21.27 3.46 -0.45
N PHE A 586 22.08 4.36 0.08
CA PHE A 586 22.40 4.43 1.51
C PHE A 586 21.16 4.56 2.42
N THR A 587 20.13 5.27 1.97
CA THR A 587 18.84 5.34 2.68
C THR A 587 18.16 3.98 2.79
N ALA A 588 18.14 3.19 1.72
CA ALA A 588 17.58 1.84 1.73
C ALA A 588 18.43 0.88 2.60
N VAL A 589 19.74 0.98 2.51
CA VAL A 589 20.69 0.16 3.30
C VAL A 589 20.48 0.36 4.79
N LYS A 590 20.21 1.58 5.26
CA LYS A 590 19.88 1.88 6.66
C LYS A 590 18.46 1.46 7.06
N ASN A 591 17.50 1.71 6.17
CA ASN A 591 16.09 1.59 6.49
C ASN A 591 15.60 0.13 6.49
N TYR A 592 16.06 -0.67 5.52
CA TYR A 592 15.53 -2.03 5.34
C TYR A 592 15.77 -2.93 6.56
N PRO A 593 16.95 -2.95 7.21
CA PRO A 593 17.16 -3.77 8.39
C PRO A 593 16.27 -3.37 9.57
N VAL A 594 16.08 -2.06 9.82
CA VAL A 594 15.24 -1.55 10.90
C VAL A 594 13.78 -1.92 10.68
N GLN A 595 13.25 -1.60 9.50
CA GLN A 595 11.85 -1.91 9.16
C GLN A 595 11.58 -3.41 9.15
N SER A 596 12.51 -4.18 8.63
CA SER A 596 12.36 -5.63 8.53
C SER A 596 12.37 -6.30 9.90
N LEU A 597 13.32 -5.95 10.77
CA LEU A 597 13.38 -6.48 12.14
C LEU A 597 12.10 -6.11 12.91
N SER A 598 11.65 -4.86 12.80
CA SER A 598 10.37 -4.43 13.37
C SER A 598 9.20 -5.25 12.85
N THR A 599 9.17 -5.51 11.55
CA THR A 599 8.14 -6.34 10.92
C THR A 599 8.16 -7.78 11.43
N ASP A 600 9.34 -8.39 11.53
CA ASP A 600 9.48 -9.77 11.98
C ASP A 600 9.06 -9.91 13.46
N ILE A 601 9.31 -8.88 14.30
CA ILE A 601 8.81 -8.81 15.68
C ILE A 601 7.27 -8.76 15.70
N VAL A 602 6.64 -7.90 14.90
CA VAL A 602 5.17 -7.81 14.82
C VAL A 602 4.57 -9.12 14.34
N GLN A 603 5.15 -9.76 13.34
CA GLN A 603 4.68 -11.02 12.79
C GLN A 603 4.77 -12.16 13.82
N LEU A 604 5.87 -12.22 14.57
CA LEU A 604 6.01 -13.17 15.67
C LEU A 604 4.98 -12.93 16.77
N THR A 605 4.73 -11.64 17.09
CA THR A 605 3.73 -11.25 18.10
C THR A 605 2.32 -11.65 17.67
N LEU A 606 1.95 -11.47 16.40
CA LEU A 606 0.67 -11.95 15.87
C LEU A 606 0.46 -13.45 16.13
N LEU A 607 1.48 -14.25 15.88
CA LEU A 607 1.43 -15.70 16.13
C LEU A 607 1.33 -16.02 17.61
N LEU A 608 2.05 -15.30 18.47
CA LEU A 608 1.99 -15.50 19.91
C LEU A 608 0.63 -15.13 20.50
N VAL A 609 0.07 -13.98 20.12
CA VAL A 609 -1.25 -13.54 20.56
C VAL A 609 -2.33 -14.54 20.12
N GLU A 610 -2.33 -14.95 18.84
CA GLU A 610 -3.27 -15.98 18.34
C GLU A 610 -3.15 -17.29 19.12
N ASN A 611 -1.92 -17.75 19.34
CA ASN A 611 -1.66 -19.00 20.08
C ASN A 611 -2.13 -18.89 21.55
N ASN A 612 -1.85 -17.76 22.21
CA ASN A 612 -2.28 -17.51 23.59
C ASN A 612 -3.82 -17.45 23.70
N MET A 613 -4.48 -16.78 22.75
CA MET A 613 -5.94 -16.74 22.68
C MET A 613 -6.53 -18.14 22.48
N ARG A 614 -5.97 -18.93 21.58
CA ARG A 614 -6.40 -20.35 21.38
C ARG A 614 -6.22 -21.21 22.61
N LYS A 615 -5.06 -21.12 23.27
CA LYS A 615 -4.79 -21.85 24.55
C LYS A 615 -5.73 -21.44 25.67
N ALA A 616 -6.16 -20.17 25.69
CA ALA A 616 -7.13 -19.66 26.64
C ALA A 616 -8.60 -19.93 26.23
N TYR A 617 -8.82 -20.65 25.11
CA TYR A 617 -10.16 -20.94 24.56
C TYR A 617 -11.04 -19.70 24.40
N LEU A 618 -10.44 -18.59 23.92
CA LEU A 618 -11.18 -17.35 23.68
C LEU A 618 -11.95 -17.43 22.35
N GLN A 619 -13.13 -16.81 22.32
CA GLN A 619 -13.93 -16.61 21.13
C GLN A 619 -13.49 -15.37 20.35
N SER A 620 -12.83 -14.42 21.02
CA SER A 620 -12.23 -13.22 20.43
C SER A 620 -11.24 -13.57 19.34
N VAL A 621 -11.13 -12.74 18.30
CA VAL A 621 -10.34 -13.05 17.10
C VAL A 621 -9.53 -11.87 16.62
N ILE A 622 -8.32 -12.14 16.11
CA ILE A 622 -7.55 -11.14 15.36
C ILE A 622 -8.26 -10.91 14.01
N VAL A 623 -8.49 -9.64 13.65
CA VAL A 623 -9.21 -9.25 12.42
C VAL A 623 -8.38 -8.39 11.48
N ASN A 624 -7.29 -7.77 11.97
CA ASN A 624 -6.39 -6.97 11.13
C ASN A 624 -5.04 -6.76 11.82
N SER A 625 -4.05 -6.35 11.04
CA SER A 625 -2.77 -5.82 11.52
C SER A 625 -2.38 -4.63 10.66
N VAL A 626 -2.05 -3.51 11.28
CA VAL A 626 -1.73 -2.26 10.57
C VAL A 626 -0.41 -1.71 11.09
N HIS A 627 0.62 -1.72 10.25
CA HIS A 627 1.99 -1.35 10.61
C HIS A 627 2.49 -2.15 11.82
N ASP A 628 2.56 -1.49 12.99
CA ASP A 628 3.08 -2.05 14.24
C ASP A 628 1.94 -2.45 15.20
N SER A 629 0.68 -2.43 14.74
CA SER A 629 -0.49 -2.73 15.56
C SER A 629 -1.19 -4.02 15.18
N ILE A 630 -1.84 -4.62 16.18
CA ILE A 630 -2.72 -5.79 16.08
C ILE A 630 -4.13 -5.34 16.44
N VAL A 631 -5.11 -5.69 15.61
CA VAL A 631 -6.52 -5.35 15.84
C VAL A 631 -7.32 -6.61 16.13
N ILE A 632 -7.98 -6.62 17.29
CA ILE A 632 -8.71 -7.77 17.81
C ILE A 632 -10.20 -7.40 17.96
N ASP A 633 -11.07 -8.23 17.43
CA ASP A 633 -12.49 -8.19 17.63
C ASP A 633 -12.81 -9.05 18.87
N THR A 634 -13.25 -8.39 19.95
CA THR A 634 -13.34 -8.98 21.28
C THR A 634 -14.77 -9.41 21.58
N TYR A 635 -14.93 -10.67 21.97
CA TYR A 635 -16.19 -11.22 22.48
C TYR A 635 -16.58 -10.49 23.79
N PRO A 636 -17.87 -10.24 24.04
CA PRO A 636 -18.32 -9.71 25.32
C PRO A 636 -17.76 -10.53 26.50
N GLU A 637 -17.35 -9.86 27.56
CA GLU A 637 -16.77 -10.46 28.79
C GLU A 637 -15.32 -11.01 28.65
N GLU A 638 -14.75 -11.06 27.44
CA GLU A 638 -13.38 -11.54 27.24
C GLU A 638 -12.31 -10.40 27.21
N GLU A 639 -12.70 -9.14 27.32
CA GLU A 639 -11.80 -8.00 27.17
C GLU A 639 -10.54 -8.12 28.05
N GLU A 640 -10.69 -8.39 29.36
CA GLU A 640 -9.54 -8.49 30.27
C GLU A 640 -8.69 -9.72 29.97
N ARG A 641 -9.31 -10.85 29.59
CA ARG A 641 -8.58 -12.06 29.19
C ARG A 641 -7.79 -11.86 27.90
N VAL A 642 -8.33 -11.09 26.93
CA VAL A 642 -7.60 -10.72 25.70
C VAL A 642 -6.39 -9.84 26.05
N LYS A 643 -6.56 -8.84 26.93
CA LYS A 643 -5.46 -8.00 27.42
C LYS A 643 -4.38 -8.83 28.10
N GLU A 644 -4.76 -9.83 28.89
CA GLU A 644 -3.83 -10.77 29.52
C GLU A 644 -3.06 -11.58 28.46
N THR A 645 -3.72 -12.05 27.38
CA THR A 645 -3.02 -12.78 26.30
C THR A 645 -2.02 -11.91 25.57
N ILE A 646 -2.30 -10.61 25.40
CA ILE A 646 -1.38 -9.63 24.80
C ILE A 646 -0.16 -9.42 25.71
N ASN A 647 -0.38 -9.20 27.02
CA ASN A 647 0.70 -9.06 28.00
C ASN A 647 1.57 -10.31 28.07
N ASN A 648 0.95 -11.49 28.05
CA ASN A 648 1.69 -12.75 28.01
C ASN A 648 2.55 -12.89 26.74
N ALA A 649 2.02 -12.47 25.58
CA ALA A 649 2.80 -12.47 24.34
C ALA A 649 3.98 -11.50 24.42
N GLU A 650 3.81 -10.29 24.98
CA GLU A 650 4.88 -9.34 25.21
C GLU A 650 6.00 -9.93 26.08
N GLN A 651 5.65 -10.56 27.19
CA GLN A 651 6.62 -11.20 28.10
C GLN A 651 7.36 -12.38 27.44
N GLN A 652 6.70 -13.14 26.58
CA GLN A 652 7.26 -14.28 25.88
C GLN A 652 8.18 -13.88 24.71
N LEU A 653 8.04 -12.67 24.17
CA LEU A 653 8.69 -12.27 22.92
C LEU A 653 10.20 -12.45 22.91
N ARG A 654 10.91 -12.00 23.95
CA ARG A 654 12.38 -12.10 24.04
C ARG A 654 12.85 -13.54 24.00
N GLU A 655 12.21 -14.42 24.79
CA GLU A 655 12.56 -15.85 24.86
C GLU A 655 12.27 -16.55 23.54
N VAL A 656 11.08 -16.34 22.96
CA VAL A 656 10.70 -16.98 21.69
C VAL A 656 11.56 -16.46 20.53
N PHE A 657 11.94 -15.17 20.56
CA PHE A 657 12.85 -14.60 19.58
C PHE A 657 14.25 -15.24 19.67
N LEU A 658 14.77 -15.42 20.90
CA LEU A 658 16.03 -16.12 21.14
C LEU A 658 15.97 -17.59 20.68
N GLN A 659 14.90 -18.31 21.01
CA GLN A 659 14.73 -19.71 20.62
C GLN A 659 14.64 -19.89 19.10
N LYS A 660 13.93 -18.95 18.41
CA LYS A 660 13.69 -19.07 16.98
C LYS A 660 14.85 -18.58 16.12
N PHE A 661 15.48 -17.48 16.50
CA PHE A 661 16.50 -16.81 15.70
C PHE A 661 17.91 -16.87 16.29
N GLU A 662 18.07 -17.46 17.46
CA GLU A 662 19.36 -17.51 18.21
C GLU A 662 19.89 -16.09 18.53
N VAL A 663 18.99 -15.12 18.68
CA VAL A 663 19.30 -13.69 18.90
C VAL A 663 18.61 -13.22 20.17
N ASP A 664 19.38 -12.75 21.14
CA ASP A 664 18.86 -12.14 22.36
C ASP A 664 18.52 -10.66 22.11
N PHE A 665 17.25 -10.37 21.90
CA PHE A 665 16.76 -9.01 21.74
C PHE A 665 16.65 -8.32 23.10
N ASP A 666 17.72 -7.66 23.51
CA ASP A 666 17.92 -7.11 24.87
C ASP A 666 17.26 -5.74 25.10
N VAL A 667 16.51 -5.20 24.13
CA VAL A 667 15.77 -3.95 24.26
C VAL A 667 14.32 -4.25 24.66
N PRO A 668 13.78 -3.61 25.72
CA PRO A 668 12.38 -3.83 26.11
C PRO A 668 11.40 -3.56 24.95
N LEU A 669 10.45 -4.44 24.76
CA LEU A 669 9.33 -4.30 23.82
C LEU A 669 8.08 -4.02 24.65
N VAL A 670 7.30 -3.02 24.27
CA VAL A 670 6.08 -2.62 25.00
C VAL A 670 4.93 -2.52 24.03
N LEU A 671 3.83 -3.21 24.34
CA LEU A 671 2.57 -3.15 23.63
C LEU A 671 1.56 -2.28 24.40
N ASP A 672 1.30 -1.09 23.87
CA ASP A 672 0.21 -0.24 24.37
C ASP A 672 -1.10 -0.70 23.72
N PHE A 673 -2.09 -1.09 24.54
CA PHE A 673 -3.38 -1.50 24.02
C PHE A 673 -4.50 -0.61 24.53
N LYS A 674 -5.48 -0.43 23.68
CA LYS A 674 -6.65 0.39 23.89
C LYS A 674 -7.89 -0.35 23.43
N SER A 675 -9.05 -0.08 24.04
CA SER A 675 -10.30 -0.71 23.67
C SER A 675 -11.40 0.31 23.40
N GLY A 676 -12.35 -0.04 22.55
CA GLY A 676 -13.47 0.82 22.21
C GLY A 676 -14.61 0.08 21.51
N ILE A 677 -15.77 0.75 21.44
CA ILE A 677 -16.97 0.20 20.76
C ILE A 677 -16.80 0.08 19.23
N ASN A 678 -15.81 0.75 18.67
CA ASN A 678 -15.41 0.66 17.28
C ASN A 678 -13.92 0.99 17.18
N TRP A 679 -13.32 0.75 16.01
CA TRP A 679 -11.90 0.96 15.82
C TRP A 679 -11.43 2.43 15.89
N MET A 680 -12.35 3.40 15.76
CA MET A 680 -12.04 4.81 15.92
C MET A 680 -11.95 5.24 17.39
N ASN A 681 -12.82 4.68 18.23
CA ASN A 681 -12.98 5.04 19.64
C ASN A 681 -12.12 4.18 20.58
N VAL A 682 -11.04 3.63 20.05
CA VAL A 682 -10.01 2.91 20.82
C VAL A 682 -9.25 3.95 21.67
N VAL A 683 -9.46 3.94 23.02
CA VAL A 683 -8.93 4.93 23.96
C VAL A 683 -8.03 4.26 25.00
#